data_c911d7578417b180df5fc784068a2a1a
#
_entry.id   c911d7578417b180df5fc784068a2a1a
#
_cell.length_a   1.000
_cell.length_b   1.000
_cell.length_c   1.000
_cell.angle_alpha   90.00
_cell.angle_beta   90.00
_cell.angle_gamma   90.00
#
_symmetry.space_group_name_H-M   'P 1'
#
loop_
_entity.id
_entity.type
_entity.pdbx_description
1 polymer ?
#
loop_
_entity_poly.entity_id
_entity_poly.type
_entity_poly.pdbx_seq_one_letter_code
_entity_poly.pdbx_strand_id
1 'polypeptide(L)'
;MKRNILILLLLSLSWAAAAQQSTTLSGTITDEASGDPLPGVAIFFPDLRQGALSDMQGRYTIGSLPQIRTQIQVSLLGHQTIVRDIDLKTVRTLDFSLKESNATLSEVVVTGLTGTETKRNSPAPVTIVTPEILRGQASSNLIDALAKQPGVSQITTGGGISKPVIRGMGYNRVLVVTDGVRQEGQQWGDEHGVEVDAESVNSVEILKGPASLMYGSDALAGVVVLHGAAVPPQGKIGVRAGAEYQSNNGLLGYTVNTSGNQNGLVWNWRWTQKVAHDYRNAADGLVPNSRYRERGVSGLVGLSKRWGYSHLKLSWFHLTPGMVEGEREEDGTLEAFDNGKSYRPGLPFQQVNHYKAVWDNSLVLGEGSLKATVGYQQNRRQEYEESADEPGLDFLLHTVNYNFYYKSPESNGWKNVAGVGGMWQASDNLGEEVLIPAYNLFDAGTYITTCKDLGYWHISAGIRADARWLRSHALEDRFAAFDRTFLGITGSVGAIRNLGENANLRLNLSRGFRAPNISELGSNGEHEGTFRYEVGNPDLKPEYSWQLDAGFDYSSRILSAEVSLFTNLAQNYIYLGRSAGETVEDAPVYRFLSGLASLSGGEATVDVHPVERLHFENAFSWVIAVRPGEPEESRYLPFTPAPRWLSTLRYDLIRDGKVLNNTYISAQMDWNFAQNRIYAAGGTETATPGYILLNLSAGTDFRLKGKTVASLYLTADNLLDTVYQSHLSRLKYAAVNPLNGVQGVFNPGRNLGIKLILKW
;
A
#
# COMPACT_ATOMS: atom_id res chain seq x y z
N MET A 1 -0.55 -33.71 -28.01
CA MET A 1 0.47 -32.78 -28.54
C MET A 1 0.72 -31.60 -27.63
N LYS A 2 -0.27 -30.77 -27.22
CA LYS A 2 -0.06 -29.56 -26.40
C LYS A 2 0.68 -29.82 -25.06
N ARG A 3 0.43 -30.90 -24.35
CA ARG A 3 1.08 -31.26 -23.08
C ARG A 3 2.57 -31.60 -23.23
N ASN A 4 2.96 -32.19 -24.35
CA ASN A 4 4.36 -32.57 -24.59
C ASN A 4 5.21 -31.37 -25.07
N ILE A 5 4.59 -30.38 -25.70
CA ILE A 5 5.28 -29.12 -26.10
C ILE A 5 5.62 -28.29 -24.84
N LEU A 6 4.73 -28.24 -23.86
CA LEU A 6 4.98 -27.53 -22.58
C LEU A 6 6.11 -28.22 -21.77
N ILE A 7 6.15 -29.54 -21.74
CA ILE A 7 7.21 -30.33 -21.09
C ILE A 7 8.56 -30.14 -21.81
N LEU A 8 8.56 -30.13 -23.13
CA LEU A 8 9.77 -29.86 -23.96
C LEU A 8 10.28 -28.43 -23.78
N LEU A 9 9.39 -27.44 -23.70
CA LEU A 9 9.74 -26.06 -23.38
C LEU A 9 10.32 -25.92 -21.96
N LEU A 10 9.74 -26.57 -20.96
CA LEU A 10 10.26 -26.59 -19.59
C LEU A 10 11.63 -27.31 -19.49
N LEU A 11 11.81 -28.40 -20.23
CA LEU A 11 13.08 -29.12 -20.31
C LEU A 11 14.16 -28.32 -21.05
N SER A 12 13.81 -27.62 -22.14
CA SER A 12 14.78 -26.78 -22.87
C SER A 12 15.21 -25.55 -22.06
N LEU A 13 14.29 -24.95 -21.29
CA LEU A 13 14.62 -23.88 -20.33
C LEU A 13 15.55 -24.36 -19.21
N SER A 14 15.37 -25.60 -18.73
CA SER A 14 16.25 -26.18 -17.69
C SER A 14 17.66 -26.47 -18.21
N TRP A 15 17.84 -26.80 -19.48
CA TRP A 15 19.15 -27.02 -20.09
C TRP A 15 19.91 -25.73 -20.38
N ALA A 16 19.22 -24.66 -20.80
CA ALA A 16 19.83 -23.33 -20.97
C ALA A 16 20.33 -22.74 -19.65
N ALA A 17 19.60 -22.99 -18.55
CA ALA A 17 19.98 -22.56 -17.22
C ALA A 17 21.20 -23.32 -16.63
N ALA A 18 21.45 -24.55 -17.08
CA ALA A 18 22.57 -25.37 -16.61
C ALA A 18 23.94 -24.94 -17.17
N ALA A 19 23.98 -24.27 -18.31
CA ALA A 19 25.22 -23.92 -19.03
C ALA A 19 25.89 -22.60 -18.57
N GLN A 20 25.28 -21.83 -17.66
CA GLN A 20 25.85 -20.57 -17.18
C GLN A 20 27.06 -20.79 -16.27
N GLN A 21 28.16 -20.10 -16.62
CA GLN A 21 29.35 -20.07 -15.75
C GLN A 21 29.06 -19.25 -14.48
N SER A 22 29.57 -19.72 -13.34
CA SER A 22 29.41 -19.04 -12.05
C SER A 22 30.62 -18.19 -11.72
N THR A 23 30.39 -17.12 -10.99
CA THR A 23 31.43 -16.27 -10.42
C THR A 23 31.16 -15.95 -8.96
N THR A 24 32.16 -15.40 -8.31
CA THR A 24 32.08 -14.88 -6.93
C THR A 24 32.43 -13.39 -6.98
N LEU A 25 31.65 -12.57 -6.30
CA LEU A 25 31.93 -11.17 -6.03
C LEU A 25 32.31 -11.00 -4.59
N SER A 26 33.42 -10.28 -4.32
CA SER A 26 33.89 -9.93 -2.98
C SER A 26 34.29 -8.46 -2.94
N GLY A 27 34.47 -7.92 -1.74
CA GLY A 27 34.93 -6.55 -1.54
C GLY A 27 34.82 -6.09 -0.10
N THR A 28 35.12 -4.83 0.12
CA THR A 28 35.03 -4.15 1.41
C THR A 28 34.11 -2.96 1.33
N ILE A 29 33.47 -2.63 2.46
CA ILE A 29 32.57 -1.50 2.56
C ILE A 29 33.02 -0.63 3.72
N THR A 30 33.22 0.64 3.44
CA THR A 30 33.70 1.64 4.40
C THR A 30 32.78 2.85 4.43
N ASP A 31 32.83 3.58 5.53
CA ASP A 31 32.24 4.92 5.61
C ASP A 31 33.08 5.91 4.80
N GLU A 32 32.44 6.78 4.03
CA GLU A 32 33.12 7.71 3.12
C GLU A 32 33.92 8.78 3.88
N ALA A 33 33.43 9.22 5.02
CA ALA A 33 34.03 10.31 5.78
C ALA A 33 35.16 9.85 6.71
N SER A 34 34.95 8.72 7.41
CA SER A 34 35.92 8.20 8.40
C SER A 34 36.87 7.16 7.81
N GLY A 35 36.48 6.46 6.73
CA GLY A 35 37.21 5.31 6.20
C GLY A 35 37.04 4.05 7.03
N ASP A 36 36.23 4.07 8.08
CA ASP A 36 36.02 2.92 8.96
C ASP A 36 35.21 1.82 8.27
N PRO A 37 35.48 0.53 8.57
CA PRO A 37 34.73 -0.57 8.01
C PRO A 37 33.28 -0.54 8.52
N LEU A 38 32.33 -0.74 7.61
CA LEU A 38 30.89 -0.78 7.92
C LEU A 38 30.38 -2.22 8.01
N PRO A 39 30.09 -2.74 9.20
CA PRO A 39 29.49 -4.05 9.37
C PRO A 39 27.98 -4.03 9.17
N GLY A 40 27.42 -5.15 8.69
CA GLY A 40 25.98 -5.32 8.54
C GLY A 40 25.36 -4.61 7.33
N VAL A 41 26.18 -4.07 6.43
CA VAL A 41 25.68 -3.53 5.14
C VAL A 41 25.08 -4.65 4.33
N ALA A 42 23.89 -4.45 3.78
CA ALA A 42 23.24 -5.39 2.88
C ALA A 42 23.71 -5.15 1.44
N ILE A 43 24.28 -6.18 0.84
CA ILE A 43 24.64 -6.24 -0.58
C ILE A 43 23.66 -7.20 -1.25
N PHE A 44 22.88 -6.73 -2.23
CA PHE A 44 21.75 -7.49 -2.77
C PHE A 44 21.66 -7.36 -4.30
N PHE A 45 21.32 -8.46 -4.95
CA PHE A 45 21.02 -8.55 -6.37
C PHE A 45 19.51 -8.72 -6.56
N PRO A 46 18.75 -7.67 -6.91
CA PRO A 46 17.28 -7.71 -6.96
C PRO A 46 16.74 -8.74 -7.97
N ASP A 47 17.38 -8.86 -9.14
CA ASP A 47 16.95 -9.77 -10.20
C ASP A 47 17.24 -11.25 -9.90
N LEU A 48 18.16 -11.51 -8.95
CA LEU A 48 18.57 -12.88 -8.56
C LEU A 48 17.99 -13.27 -7.18
N ARG A 49 17.51 -12.31 -6.40
CA ARG A 49 17.13 -12.50 -5.00
C ARG A 49 18.25 -13.14 -4.19
N GLN A 50 19.49 -12.71 -4.42
CA GLN A 50 20.70 -13.16 -3.73
C GLN A 50 21.42 -11.99 -3.09
N GLY A 51 22.09 -12.24 -1.94
CA GLY A 51 22.83 -11.20 -1.26
C GLY A 51 23.66 -11.70 -0.10
N ALA A 52 24.44 -10.79 0.49
CA ALA A 52 25.23 -11.01 1.69
C ALA A 52 25.14 -9.81 2.62
N LEU A 53 25.63 -9.96 3.85
CA LEU A 53 25.89 -8.87 4.77
C LEU A 53 27.41 -8.74 4.96
N SER A 54 27.92 -7.51 5.10
CA SER A 54 29.30 -7.27 5.47
C SER A 54 29.61 -7.76 6.89
N ASP A 55 30.82 -8.29 7.09
CA ASP A 55 31.34 -8.72 8.40
C ASP A 55 31.81 -7.53 9.26
N MET A 56 32.35 -7.81 10.44
CA MET A 56 32.86 -6.79 11.38
C MET A 56 34.03 -5.97 10.82
N GLN A 57 34.69 -6.44 9.75
CA GLN A 57 35.75 -5.76 9.02
C GLN A 57 35.25 -5.14 7.72
N GLY A 58 33.93 -5.00 7.54
CA GLY A 58 33.32 -4.46 6.34
C GLY A 58 33.40 -5.35 5.11
N ARG A 59 33.91 -6.59 5.19
CA ARG A 59 34.14 -7.48 4.05
C ARG A 59 32.86 -8.24 3.71
N TYR A 60 32.64 -8.48 2.43
CA TYR A 60 31.54 -9.28 1.94
C TYR A 60 31.99 -10.28 0.84
N THR A 61 31.25 -11.35 0.69
CA THR A 61 31.45 -12.35 -0.38
C THR A 61 30.10 -12.93 -0.78
N ILE A 62 29.81 -12.94 -2.09
CA ILE A 62 28.61 -13.53 -2.69
C ILE A 62 29.07 -14.49 -3.77
N GLY A 63 28.86 -15.79 -3.55
CA GLY A 63 29.20 -16.83 -4.51
C GLY A 63 28.02 -17.24 -5.40
N SER A 64 28.33 -18.07 -6.39
CA SER A 64 27.32 -18.66 -7.30
C SER A 64 26.52 -17.64 -8.10
N LEU A 65 27.11 -16.50 -8.44
CA LEU A 65 26.51 -15.48 -9.30
C LEU A 65 26.68 -15.84 -10.77
N PRO A 66 25.73 -15.51 -11.67
CA PRO A 66 25.90 -15.65 -13.12
C PRO A 66 26.89 -14.63 -13.66
N GLN A 67 27.59 -14.97 -14.75
CA GLN A 67 28.48 -14.03 -15.44
C GLN A 67 27.69 -13.16 -16.44
N ILE A 68 26.95 -12.21 -15.91
CA ILE A 68 26.10 -11.27 -16.67
C ILE A 68 26.29 -9.84 -16.17
N ARG A 69 25.80 -8.87 -16.94
CA ARG A 69 25.57 -7.53 -16.44
C ARG A 69 24.26 -7.52 -15.65
N THR A 70 24.31 -7.04 -14.40
CA THR A 70 23.15 -7.03 -13.50
C THR A 70 23.27 -5.88 -12.50
N GLN A 71 22.17 -5.56 -11.86
CA GLN A 71 22.08 -4.50 -10.87
C GLN A 71 22.45 -5.02 -9.48
N ILE A 72 23.28 -4.26 -8.76
CA ILE A 72 23.61 -4.46 -7.36
C ILE A 72 23.08 -3.30 -6.53
N GLN A 73 22.54 -3.62 -5.37
CA GLN A 73 22.10 -2.68 -4.37
C GLN A 73 22.95 -2.86 -3.10
N VAL A 74 23.45 -1.75 -2.55
CA VAL A 74 24.23 -1.73 -1.30
C VAL A 74 23.57 -0.73 -0.36
N SER A 75 23.11 -1.20 0.80
CA SER A 75 22.32 -0.39 1.71
C SER A 75 22.65 -0.64 3.17
N LEU A 76 22.66 0.44 3.96
CA LEU A 76 22.79 0.44 5.41
C LEU A 76 21.92 1.58 5.97
N LEU A 77 21.21 1.33 7.06
CA LEU A 77 20.43 2.37 7.73
C LEU A 77 21.33 3.54 8.14
N GLY A 78 20.91 4.77 7.83
CA GLY A 78 21.71 5.98 8.09
C GLY A 78 22.75 6.31 7.01
N HIS A 79 22.78 5.55 5.89
CA HIS A 79 23.69 5.80 4.77
C HIS A 79 22.93 5.84 3.44
N GLN A 80 23.51 6.55 2.46
CA GLN A 80 22.99 6.56 1.11
C GLN A 80 23.05 5.16 0.51
N THR A 81 21.90 4.68 0.01
CA THR A 81 21.85 3.43 -0.73
C THR A 81 22.46 3.61 -2.12
N ILE A 82 23.36 2.72 -2.50
CA ILE A 82 23.95 2.67 -3.84
C ILE A 82 23.18 1.62 -4.66
N VAL A 83 22.67 2.04 -5.83
CA VAL A 83 22.15 1.14 -6.86
C VAL A 83 23.01 1.32 -8.09
N ARG A 84 23.63 0.24 -8.58
CA ARG A 84 24.63 0.30 -9.65
C ARG A 84 24.54 -0.91 -10.56
N ASP A 85 24.66 -0.71 -11.86
CA ASP A 85 24.84 -1.80 -12.83
C ASP A 85 26.30 -2.25 -12.84
N ILE A 86 26.53 -3.54 -12.73
CA ILE A 86 27.87 -4.15 -12.73
C ILE A 86 27.95 -5.30 -13.75
N ASP A 87 29.13 -5.48 -14.33
CA ASP A 87 29.41 -6.60 -15.24
C ASP A 87 30.16 -7.70 -14.50
N LEU A 88 29.43 -8.74 -14.11
CA LEU A 88 29.98 -9.90 -13.43
C LEU A 88 30.81 -10.82 -14.33
N LYS A 89 31.00 -10.51 -15.63
CA LYS A 89 31.97 -11.19 -16.49
C LYS A 89 33.40 -10.76 -16.16
N THR A 90 33.56 -9.48 -15.80
CA THR A 90 34.89 -8.85 -15.61
C THR A 90 35.15 -8.50 -14.14
N VAL A 91 34.13 -8.10 -13.39
CA VAL A 91 34.26 -7.65 -11.99
C VAL A 91 34.21 -8.84 -11.04
N ARG A 92 35.26 -9.02 -10.23
CA ARG A 92 35.34 -10.05 -9.16
C ARG A 92 35.50 -9.42 -7.77
N THR A 93 36.07 -8.23 -7.72
CA THR A 93 36.24 -7.46 -6.49
C THR A 93 35.66 -6.07 -6.71
N LEU A 94 34.85 -5.61 -5.77
CA LEU A 94 34.22 -4.31 -5.84
C LEU A 94 34.06 -3.75 -4.41
N ASP A 95 34.74 -2.64 -4.14
CA ASP A 95 34.67 -1.95 -2.88
C ASP A 95 33.63 -0.82 -2.97
N PHE A 96 33.00 -0.52 -1.84
CA PHE A 96 32.03 0.57 -1.73
C PHE A 96 32.40 1.48 -0.55
N SER A 97 32.20 2.77 -0.78
CA SER A 97 32.28 3.80 0.24
C SER A 97 30.87 4.39 0.38
N LEU A 98 30.25 4.25 1.58
CA LEU A 98 28.91 4.72 1.85
C LEU A 98 28.97 6.07 2.56
N LYS A 99 28.26 7.03 2.00
CA LYS A 99 28.07 8.36 2.56
C LYS A 99 26.98 8.33 3.61
N GLU A 100 27.23 8.87 4.82
CA GLU A 100 26.16 9.09 5.79
C GLU A 100 25.05 9.97 5.21
N SER A 101 23.83 9.59 5.45
CA SER A 101 22.65 10.32 4.99
C SER A 101 21.50 10.11 5.96
N ASN A 102 20.94 11.20 6.42
CA ASN A 102 19.69 11.20 7.18
C ASN A 102 18.46 11.35 6.26
N ALA A 103 18.68 11.43 4.94
CA ALA A 103 17.62 11.73 3.98
C ALA A 103 17.01 10.46 3.37
N THR A 104 15.70 10.39 3.39
CA THR A 104 14.87 9.35 2.74
C THR A 104 14.99 9.30 1.22
N LEU A 105 15.63 10.30 0.59
CA LEU A 105 15.82 10.41 -0.87
C LEU A 105 16.74 9.33 -1.46
N SER A 106 17.57 8.71 -0.63
CA SER A 106 18.49 7.63 -1.04
C SER A 106 17.86 6.24 -0.96
N GLU A 107 16.59 6.15 -0.58
CA GLU A 107 15.90 4.87 -0.48
C GLU A 107 15.62 4.29 -1.87
N VAL A 108 15.70 2.98 -1.94
CA VAL A 108 15.47 2.24 -3.18
C VAL A 108 14.00 2.12 -3.44
N VAL A 109 13.60 2.59 -4.60
CA VAL A 109 12.28 2.38 -5.17
C VAL A 109 12.36 1.20 -6.12
N VAL A 110 11.48 0.29 -5.97
CA VAL A 110 11.34 -0.78 -6.93
C VAL A 110 10.11 -0.50 -7.79
N THR A 111 10.29 -0.39 -9.09
CA THR A 111 9.32 -0.97 -10.01
C THR A 111 8.17 -0.13 -10.55
N GLY A 112 8.22 1.18 -10.49
CA GLY A 112 7.16 1.94 -11.18
C GLY A 112 7.24 1.83 -12.71
N LEU A 113 8.42 1.89 -13.30
CA LEU A 113 8.61 2.01 -14.75
C LEU A 113 9.58 0.99 -15.35
N THR A 114 10.84 0.93 -14.93
CA THR A 114 11.88 0.15 -15.64
C THR A 114 12.69 -0.80 -14.76
N GLY A 115 12.30 -0.99 -13.51
CA GLY A 115 13.04 -1.82 -12.57
C GLY A 115 13.44 -1.08 -11.29
N THR A 116 14.45 -1.60 -10.59
CA THR A 116 14.93 -1.01 -9.33
C THR A 116 15.71 0.27 -9.62
N GLU A 117 15.24 1.38 -9.06
CA GLU A 117 15.84 2.71 -9.15
C GLU A 117 15.96 3.30 -7.75
N THR A 118 16.67 4.40 -7.58
CA THR A 118 16.56 5.21 -6.37
C THR A 118 15.35 6.14 -6.47
N LYS A 119 14.75 6.54 -5.35
CA LYS A 119 13.66 7.53 -5.31
C LYS A 119 14.05 8.78 -6.10
N ARG A 120 15.33 9.17 -6.03
CA ARG A 120 15.90 10.32 -6.78
C ARG A 120 15.74 10.20 -8.29
N ASN A 121 15.70 8.99 -8.83
CA ASN A 121 15.60 8.73 -10.28
C ASN A 121 14.17 8.41 -10.73
N SER A 122 13.18 8.56 -9.87
CA SER A 122 11.77 8.41 -10.23
C SER A 122 11.15 9.76 -10.60
N PRO A 123 10.73 10.00 -11.86
CA PRO A 123 10.04 11.24 -12.22
C PRO A 123 8.65 11.35 -11.58
N ALA A 124 7.97 10.20 -11.39
CA ALA A 124 6.71 10.15 -10.67
C ALA A 124 6.94 10.27 -9.15
N PRO A 125 6.09 10.98 -8.42
CA PRO A 125 6.22 11.10 -6.97
C PRO A 125 6.02 9.75 -6.29
N VAL A 126 6.95 9.38 -5.39
CA VAL A 126 6.92 8.14 -4.62
C VAL A 126 7.12 8.42 -3.14
N THR A 127 6.25 7.87 -2.31
CA THR A 127 6.45 7.83 -0.85
C THR A 127 6.88 6.42 -0.44
N ILE A 128 7.95 6.32 0.35
CA ILE A 128 8.44 5.05 0.88
C ILE A 128 8.17 5.01 2.38
N VAL A 129 7.51 3.94 2.83
CA VAL A 129 7.26 3.68 4.25
C VAL A 129 8.15 2.54 4.68
N THR A 130 9.14 2.86 5.50
CA THR A 130 10.17 1.89 5.93
C THR A 130 9.65 0.96 7.03
N PRO A 131 10.36 -0.16 7.30
CA PRO A 131 10.01 -1.06 8.39
C PRO A 131 10.00 -0.37 9.76
N GLU A 132 10.87 0.61 9.97
CA GLU A 132 10.99 1.37 11.21
C GLU A 132 9.74 2.22 11.45
N ILE A 133 9.26 2.91 10.40
CA ILE A 133 8.02 3.69 10.44
C ILE A 133 6.82 2.77 10.74
N LEU A 134 6.68 1.65 10.01
CA LEU A 134 5.56 0.71 10.20
C LEU A 134 5.54 0.11 11.62
N ARG A 135 6.70 -0.19 12.20
CA ARG A 135 6.79 -0.82 13.53
C ARG A 135 6.69 0.17 14.68
N GLY A 136 7.12 1.42 14.44
CA GLY A 136 7.14 2.49 15.45
C GLY A 136 5.78 3.18 15.66
N GLN A 137 4.73 2.77 14.95
CA GLN A 137 3.39 3.35 15.05
C GLN A 137 2.41 2.34 15.66
N ALA A 138 1.52 2.81 16.53
CA ALA A 138 0.33 2.06 16.88
C ALA A 138 -0.73 2.27 15.78
N SER A 139 -1.17 1.20 15.16
CA SER A 139 -2.15 1.23 14.08
C SER A 139 -3.09 0.03 14.17
N SER A 140 -4.36 0.26 13.92
CA SER A 140 -5.38 -0.81 13.93
C SER A 140 -5.13 -1.78 12.77
N ASN A 141 -4.78 -1.26 11.61
CA ASN A 141 -4.52 -2.01 10.39
C ASN A 141 -3.41 -1.34 9.55
N LEU A 142 -3.04 -1.95 8.42
CA LEU A 142 -1.98 -1.42 7.54
C LEU A 142 -2.31 -0.05 6.96
N ILE A 143 -3.55 0.17 6.52
CA ILE A 143 -3.94 1.43 5.86
C ILE A 143 -3.94 2.58 6.85
N ASP A 144 -4.30 2.34 8.10
CA ASP A 144 -4.17 3.32 9.19
C ASP A 144 -2.71 3.80 9.37
N ALA A 145 -1.74 2.87 9.27
CA ALA A 145 -0.32 3.23 9.29
C ALA A 145 0.09 4.07 8.07
N LEU A 146 -0.44 3.76 6.87
CA LEU A 146 -0.14 4.48 5.64
C LEU A 146 -0.79 5.86 5.60
N ALA A 147 -1.97 6.01 6.18
CA ALA A 147 -2.68 7.29 6.24
C ALA A 147 -1.95 8.36 7.07
N LYS A 148 -0.93 7.98 7.85
CA LYS A 148 -0.03 8.90 8.55
C LYS A 148 1.05 9.51 7.63
N GLN A 149 1.05 9.18 6.32
CA GLN A 149 1.98 9.74 5.33
C GLN A 149 1.37 10.95 4.60
N PRO A 150 2.18 11.95 4.16
CA PRO A 150 1.70 13.10 3.40
C PRO A 150 0.98 12.69 2.10
N GLY A 151 -0.17 13.31 1.81
CA GLY A 151 -0.97 13.04 0.61
C GLY A 151 -1.68 11.70 0.58
N VAL A 152 -1.65 10.95 1.69
CA VAL A 152 -2.39 9.71 1.90
C VAL A 152 -3.41 9.90 3.01
N SER A 153 -4.62 9.47 2.77
CA SER A 153 -5.72 9.46 3.73
C SER A 153 -6.39 8.09 3.72
N GLN A 154 -7.38 7.88 4.56
CA GLN A 154 -8.13 6.62 4.60
C GLN A 154 -9.63 6.87 4.71
N ILE A 155 -10.42 6.04 4.04
CA ILE A 155 -11.84 5.86 4.32
C ILE A 155 -11.93 4.77 5.38
N THR A 156 -12.71 5.00 6.44
CA THR A 156 -12.86 4.04 7.54
C THR A 156 -14.32 3.83 7.90
N THR A 157 -14.65 2.57 8.24
CA THR A 157 -15.94 2.15 8.79
C THR A 157 -15.68 1.32 10.05
N GLY A 158 -15.07 1.97 11.07
CA GLY A 158 -14.62 1.30 12.29
C GLY A 158 -13.14 0.90 12.29
N GLY A 159 -12.67 0.21 13.32
CA GLY A 159 -11.25 -0.08 13.56
C GLY A 159 -10.63 -1.14 12.64
N GLY A 160 -11.43 -2.10 12.15
CA GLY A 160 -10.98 -3.20 11.31
C GLY A 160 -11.05 -2.93 9.80
N ILE A 161 -11.74 -1.87 9.37
CA ILE A 161 -12.07 -1.62 7.96
C ILE A 161 -11.47 -0.29 7.50
N SER A 162 -10.56 -0.34 6.52
CA SER A 162 -9.93 0.86 5.96
C SER A 162 -9.54 0.68 4.50
N LYS A 163 -9.64 1.76 3.73
CA LYS A 163 -9.17 1.87 2.33
C LYS A 163 -8.29 3.08 2.12
N PRO A 164 -7.24 2.99 1.28
CA PRO A 164 -6.36 4.11 1.01
C PRO A 164 -7.01 5.12 0.08
N VAL A 165 -6.74 6.40 0.34
CA VAL A 165 -7.06 7.53 -0.53
C VAL A 165 -5.76 8.26 -0.84
N ILE A 166 -5.42 8.39 -2.11
CA ILE A 166 -4.22 9.09 -2.57
C ILE A 166 -4.67 10.36 -3.31
N ARG A 167 -4.23 11.53 -2.82
CA ARG A 167 -4.52 12.83 -3.45
C ARG A 167 -6.01 13.06 -3.74
N GLY A 168 -6.88 12.63 -2.82
CA GLY A 168 -8.32 12.78 -2.92
C GLY A 168 -9.04 11.74 -3.78
N MET A 169 -8.33 10.76 -4.32
CA MET A 169 -8.91 9.65 -5.08
C MET A 169 -8.79 8.35 -4.29
N GLY A 170 -9.90 7.67 -4.09
CA GLY A 170 -9.99 6.39 -3.36
C GLY A 170 -10.67 5.29 -4.17
N TYR A 171 -11.11 4.25 -3.47
CA TYR A 171 -11.80 3.07 -4.01
C TYR A 171 -10.97 2.39 -5.12
N ASN A 172 -11.63 1.99 -6.20
CA ASN A 172 -11.01 1.30 -7.33
C ASN A 172 -10.06 2.16 -8.18
N ARG A 173 -9.69 3.37 -7.73
CA ARG A 173 -8.65 4.23 -8.36
C ARG A 173 -7.29 4.05 -7.70
N VAL A 174 -7.22 3.40 -6.54
CA VAL A 174 -5.98 3.01 -5.86
C VAL A 174 -5.81 1.52 -5.98
N LEU A 175 -4.74 1.08 -6.63
CA LEU A 175 -4.39 -0.34 -6.65
C LEU A 175 -3.53 -0.68 -5.42
N VAL A 176 -3.85 -1.78 -4.77
CA VAL A 176 -2.97 -2.40 -3.78
C VAL A 176 -2.33 -3.63 -4.40
N VAL A 177 -1.00 -3.70 -4.36
CA VAL A 177 -0.22 -4.79 -4.93
C VAL A 177 0.56 -5.47 -3.81
N THR A 178 0.38 -6.77 -3.67
CA THR A 178 1.13 -7.57 -2.70
C THR A 178 1.66 -8.82 -3.39
N ASP A 179 2.90 -9.19 -3.08
CA ASP A 179 3.59 -10.33 -3.71
C ASP A 179 3.75 -10.24 -5.24
N GLY A 180 3.55 -9.07 -5.83
CA GLY A 180 3.65 -8.84 -7.28
C GLY A 180 2.34 -9.00 -8.04
N VAL A 181 1.21 -9.22 -7.35
CA VAL A 181 -0.14 -9.28 -7.92
C VAL A 181 -1.07 -8.28 -7.26
N ARG A 182 -2.11 -7.84 -7.98
CA ARG A 182 -3.16 -6.98 -7.42
C ARG A 182 -3.89 -7.72 -6.31
N GLN A 183 -4.14 -7.05 -5.20
CA GLN A 183 -4.98 -7.55 -4.12
C GLN A 183 -6.44 -7.29 -4.47
N GLU A 184 -7.17 -8.34 -4.76
CA GLU A 184 -8.57 -8.26 -5.18
C GLU A 184 -9.47 -8.82 -4.08
N GLY A 185 -9.99 -7.93 -3.23
CA GLY A 185 -10.83 -8.25 -2.07
C GLY A 185 -12.16 -7.52 -2.12
N GLN A 186 -12.72 -7.28 -3.32
CA GLN A 186 -14.03 -6.63 -3.49
C GLN A 186 -14.11 -5.22 -2.88
N GLN A 187 -13.10 -4.39 -3.09
CA GLN A 187 -12.98 -3.05 -2.48
C GLN A 187 -13.98 -2.00 -3.03
N TRP A 188 -15.07 -2.41 -3.64
CA TRP A 188 -16.08 -1.50 -4.20
C TRP A 188 -17.00 -0.88 -3.13
N GLY A 189 -17.33 -1.59 -2.05
CA GLY A 189 -18.15 -1.08 -0.95
C GLY A 189 -17.37 -0.24 0.07
N ASP A 190 -18.00 0.64 0.81
CA ASP A 190 -17.35 1.49 1.83
C ASP A 190 -16.84 0.67 3.03
N GLU A 191 -17.57 -0.36 3.42
CA GLU A 191 -17.27 -1.30 4.52
C GLU A 191 -16.36 -2.46 4.08
N HIS A 192 -15.91 -2.49 2.83
CA HIS A 192 -14.95 -3.47 2.34
C HIS A 192 -13.52 -2.95 2.44
N GLY A 193 -12.77 -3.34 3.46
CA GLY A 193 -11.38 -2.92 3.68
C GLY A 193 -10.35 -3.61 2.79
N VAL A 194 -9.10 -3.20 2.93
CA VAL A 194 -7.96 -3.90 2.32
C VAL A 194 -7.54 -5.05 3.23
N GLU A 195 -7.59 -6.26 2.70
CA GLU A 195 -7.41 -7.52 3.42
C GLU A 195 -5.96 -8.00 3.33
N VAL A 196 -5.11 -7.39 4.16
CA VAL A 196 -3.68 -7.70 4.21
C VAL A 196 -3.18 -7.68 5.65
N ASP A 197 -2.52 -8.75 6.05
CA ASP A 197 -1.80 -8.82 7.32
C ASP A 197 -0.66 -7.79 7.35
N ALA A 198 -0.78 -6.76 8.20
CA ALA A 198 0.21 -5.71 8.35
C ALA A 198 1.60 -6.24 8.75
N GLU A 199 1.66 -7.32 9.54
CA GLU A 199 2.92 -7.93 9.96
C GLU A 199 3.61 -8.70 8.81
N SER A 200 2.87 -9.01 7.72
CA SER A 200 3.45 -9.60 6.51
C SER A 200 4.24 -8.58 5.69
N VAL A 201 4.00 -7.30 5.90
CA VAL A 201 4.59 -6.20 5.14
C VAL A 201 5.85 -5.70 5.82
N ASN A 202 6.93 -5.61 5.07
CA ASN A 202 8.21 -5.08 5.56
C ASN A 202 8.41 -3.61 5.18
N SER A 203 8.01 -3.22 3.97
CA SER A 203 8.03 -1.83 3.52
C SER A 203 6.92 -1.59 2.50
N VAL A 204 6.57 -0.33 2.29
CA VAL A 204 5.53 0.04 1.34
C VAL A 204 6.05 1.14 0.41
N GLU A 205 5.79 1.01 -0.88
CA GLU A 205 5.95 2.07 -1.86
C GLU A 205 4.58 2.57 -2.28
N ILE A 206 4.38 3.88 -2.23
CA ILE A 206 3.16 4.55 -2.68
C ILE A 206 3.51 5.36 -3.90
N LEU A 207 3.22 4.81 -5.07
CA LEU A 207 3.40 5.45 -6.36
C LEU A 207 2.18 6.34 -6.63
N LYS A 208 2.35 7.65 -6.74
CA LYS A 208 1.24 8.61 -6.85
C LYS A 208 0.99 8.99 -8.30
N GLY A 209 -0.26 8.85 -8.73
CA GLY A 209 -0.71 9.14 -10.09
C GLY A 209 -0.61 7.95 -11.05
N PRO A 210 -1.07 8.12 -12.30
CA PRO A 210 -1.25 7.02 -13.27
C PRO A 210 0.04 6.57 -13.97
N ALA A 211 1.20 6.87 -13.44
CA ALA A 211 2.50 6.50 -14.05
C ALA A 211 2.87 5.00 -13.90
N SER A 212 2.10 4.22 -13.16
CA SER A 212 2.42 2.83 -12.79
C SER A 212 1.99 1.81 -13.84
N LEU A 213 2.57 1.86 -15.03
CA LEU A 213 2.17 1.10 -16.21
C LEU A 213 2.27 -0.43 -16.05
N MET A 214 3.17 -0.92 -15.19
CA MET A 214 3.38 -2.36 -15.00
C MET A 214 2.24 -3.06 -14.25
N TYR A 215 1.45 -2.33 -13.46
CA TYR A 215 0.42 -2.90 -12.59
C TYR A 215 -0.97 -2.96 -13.21
N GLY A 216 -1.14 -2.43 -14.42
CA GLY A 216 -2.39 -2.49 -15.18
C GLY A 216 -3.21 -1.21 -15.14
N SER A 217 -4.42 -1.31 -15.71
CA SER A 217 -5.45 -0.26 -15.65
C SER A 217 -5.92 -0.02 -14.21
N ASP A 218 -6.73 1.01 -14.03
CA ASP A 218 -7.39 1.38 -12.77
C ASP A 218 -6.52 2.16 -11.77
N ALA A 219 -5.20 2.26 -11.96
CA ALA A 219 -4.29 3.02 -11.11
C ALA A 219 -4.35 4.55 -11.36
N LEU A 220 -5.55 5.18 -11.36
CA LEU A 220 -5.67 6.63 -11.61
C LEU A 220 -5.09 7.47 -10.49
N ALA A 221 -5.30 7.05 -9.24
CA ALA A 221 -4.74 7.70 -8.05
C ALA A 221 -3.29 7.27 -7.80
N GLY A 222 -2.98 6.03 -8.13
CA GLY A 222 -1.69 5.44 -7.90
C GLY A 222 -1.74 3.98 -7.44
N VAL A 223 -0.58 3.50 -6.99
CA VAL A 223 -0.41 2.11 -6.55
C VAL A 223 0.28 2.07 -5.20
N VAL A 224 -0.27 1.29 -4.29
CA VAL A 224 0.35 0.91 -3.00
C VAL A 224 1.00 -0.44 -3.17
N VAL A 225 2.32 -0.50 -3.25
CA VAL A 225 3.09 -1.73 -3.42
C VAL A 225 3.60 -2.20 -2.07
N LEU A 226 3.16 -3.37 -1.64
CA LEU A 226 3.50 -3.99 -0.38
C LEU A 226 4.63 -4.99 -0.57
N HIS A 227 5.75 -4.72 0.06
CA HIS A 227 6.92 -5.61 0.01
C HIS A 227 6.96 -6.50 1.25
N GLY A 228 6.96 -7.80 1.04
CA GLY A 228 7.21 -8.78 2.10
C GLY A 228 8.67 -8.78 2.59
N ALA A 229 8.98 -9.60 3.57
CA ALA A 229 10.32 -9.72 4.11
C ALA A 229 11.33 -10.13 3.02
N ALA A 230 12.51 -9.49 3.04
CA ALA A 230 13.60 -9.85 2.15
C ALA A 230 14.05 -11.29 2.39
N VAL A 231 14.54 -11.94 1.33
CA VAL A 231 15.17 -13.26 1.42
C VAL A 231 16.44 -13.14 2.31
N PRO A 232 16.59 -13.97 3.36
CA PRO A 232 17.79 -13.94 4.18
C PRO A 232 19.05 -14.23 3.36
N PRO A 233 20.22 -13.69 3.77
CA PRO A 233 21.50 -14.06 3.18
C PRO A 233 21.75 -15.56 3.29
N GLN A 234 22.56 -16.09 2.37
CA GLN A 234 22.90 -17.52 2.34
C GLN A 234 23.52 -17.98 3.66
N GLY A 235 23.11 -19.16 4.15
CA GLY A 235 23.56 -19.74 5.42
C GLY A 235 22.92 -19.13 6.66
N LYS A 236 21.98 -18.20 6.52
CA LYS A 236 21.28 -17.57 7.66
C LYS A 236 19.91 -18.19 7.88
N ILE A 237 19.59 -18.38 9.15
CA ILE A 237 18.27 -18.73 9.65
C ILE A 237 17.94 -17.71 10.73
N GLY A 238 16.72 -17.22 10.76
CA GLY A 238 16.25 -16.29 11.77
C GLY A 238 14.85 -16.67 12.25
N VAL A 239 14.60 -16.40 13.52
CA VAL A 239 13.28 -16.49 14.14
C VAL A 239 12.97 -15.13 14.74
N ARG A 240 11.73 -14.68 14.60
CA ARG A 240 11.24 -13.45 15.21
C ARG A 240 9.88 -13.73 15.84
N ALA A 241 9.68 -13.21 17.05
CA ALA A 241 8.39 -13.19 17.72
C ALA A 241 8.06 -11.75 18.13
N GLY A 242 6.81 -11.36 17.99
CA GLY A 242 6.32 -10.03 18.36
C GLY A 242 5.06 -10.13 19.20
N ALA A 243 4.87 -9.16 20.09
CA ALA A 243 3.66 -8.94 20.83
C ALA A 243 3.37 -7.45 20.90
N GLU A 244 2.08 -7.07 20.80
CA GLU A 244 1.64 -5.69 20.94
C GLU A 244 0.36 -5.60 21.78
N TYR A 245 0.21 -4.49 22.47
CA TYR A 245 -0.98 -4.11 23.21
C TYR A 245 -1.31 -2.64 22.98
N GLN A 246 -2.60 -2.32 22.85
CA GLN A 246 -3.11 -0.95 22.75
C GLN A 246 -4.25 -0.76 23.75
N SER A 247 -4.24 0.37 24.47
CA SER A 247 -5.12 0.58 25.60
C SER A 247 -6.54 1.03 25.24
N ASN A 248 -6.73 1.70 24.09
CA ASN A 248 -8.02 2.29 23.73
C ASN A 248 -9.09 1.23 23.49
N ASN A 249 -8.75 0.20 22.72
CA ASN A 249 -9.63 -0.91 22.34
C ASN A 249 -9.11 -2.27 22.83
N GLY A 250 -8.18 -2.29 23.81
CA GLY A 250 -7.60 -3.51 24.34
C GLY A 250 -6.96 -4.42 23.29
N LEU A 251 -6.48 -3.85 22.17
CA LEU A 251 -5.89 -4.64 21.10
C LEU A 251 -4.74 -5.49 21.63
N LEU A 252 -4.79 -6.79 21.33
CA LEU A 252 -3.73 -7.76 21.58
C LEU A 252 -3.29 -8.34 20.24
N GLY A 253 -2.02 -8.16 19.89
CA GLY A 253 -1.40 -8.67 18.67
C GLY A 253 -0.24 -9.61 18.98
N TYR A 254 -0.13 -10.71 18.22
CA TYR A 254 0.96 -11.67 18.29
C TYR A 254 1.44 -12.04 16.90
N THR A 255 2.76 -12.17 16.74
CA THR A 255 3.35 -12.63 15.48
C THR A 255 4.53 -13.58 15.76
N VAL A 256 4.64 -14.61 14.94
CA VAL A 256 5.81 -15.48 14.91
C VAL A 256 6.24 -15.65 13.46
N ASN A 257 7.53 -15.47 13.20
CA ASN A 257 8.10 -15.61 11.87
C ASN A 257 9.40 -16.41 11.92
N THR A 258 9.56 -17.35 11.00
CA THR A 258 10.83 -18.02 10.73
C THR A 258 11.22 -17.87 9.27
N SER A 259 12.49 -17.63 9.02
CA SER A 259 13.00 -17.47 7.65
C SER A 259 14.41 -18.05 7.53
N GLY A 260 14.79 -18.46 6.33
CA GLY A 260 16.12 -18.98 6.09
C GLY A 260 16.49 -19.07 4.63
N ASN A 261 17.80 -19.28 4.41
CA ASN A 261 18.38 -19.52 3.10
C ASN A 261 19.54 -20.51 3.25
N GLN A 262 19.33 -21.72 2.76
CA GLN A 262 20.34 -22.77 2.78
C GLN A 262 20.65 -23.23 1.34
N ASN A 263 21.85 -22.93 0.87
CA ASN A 263 22.28 -23.25 -0.48
C ASN A 263 21.29 -22.79 -1.58
N GLY A 264 20.65 -21.62 -1.36
CA GLY A 264 19.66 -21.03 -2.26
C GLY A 264 18.27 -21.64 -2.16
N LEU A 265 18.02 -22.64 -1.31
CA LEU A 265 16.69 -22.97 -0.86
C LEU A 265 16.28 -21.91 0.17
N VAL A 266 15.24 -21.15 -0.15
CA VAL A 266 14.76 -20.06 0.69
C VAL A 266 13.38 -20.37 1.22
N TRP A 267 13.12 -19.96 2.46
CA TRP A 267 11.80 -20.05 3.07
C TRP A 267 11.55 -18.86 4.00
N ASN A 268 10.27 -18.54 4.17
CA ASN A 268 9.76 -17.60 5.17
C ASN A 268 8.35 -18.07 5.57
N TRP A 269 8.10 -18.25 6.83
CA TRP A 269 6.80 -18.61 7.36
C TRP A 269 6.42 -17.65 8.48
N ARG A 270 5.17 -17.19 8.47
CA ARG A 270 4.63 -16.29 9.48
C ARG A 270 3.24 -16.73 9.88
N TRP A 271 2.97 -16.56 11.16
CA TRP A 271 1.65 -16.59 11.74
C TRP A 271 1.42 -15.32 12.54
N THR A 272 0.21 -14.74 12.43
CA THR A 272 -0.21 -13.53 13.14
C THR A 272 -1.61 -13.70 13.68
N GLN A 273 -1.89 -13.03 14.78
CA GLN A 273 -3.23 -12.87 15.33
C GLN A 273 -3.35 -11.52 15.99
N LYS A 274 -4.47 -10.82 15.73
CA LYS A 274 -4.90 -9.62 16.44
C LYS A 274 -6.34 -9.78 16.89
N VAL A 275 -6.65 -9.23 18.05
CA VAL A 275 -8.01 -9.11 18.58
C VAL A 275 -8.14 -7.76 19.25
N ALA A 276 -9.28 -7.09 19.06
CA ALA A 276 -9.61 -5.83 19.70
C ALA A 276 -11.05 -5.86 20.18
N HIS A 277 -11.32 -5.30 21.34
CA HIS A 277 -12.66 -5.02 21.81
C HIS A 277 -13.12 -3.63 21.30
N ASP A 278 -14.29 -3.15 21.72
CA ASP A 278 -14.82 -1.86 21.31
C ASP A 278 -13.89 -0.71 21.71
N TYR A 279 -13.67 0.22 20.76
CA TYR A 279 -12.90 1.42 21.06
C TYR A 279 -13.74 2.44 21.85
N ARG A 280 -13.03 3.41 22.43
CA ARG A 280 -13.66 4.51 23.17
C ARG A 280 -13.20 5.86 22.68
N ASN A 281 -14.08 6.85 22.84
CA ASN A 281 -13.75 8.27 22.75
C ASN A 281 -14.45 9.04 23.88
N ALA A 282 -14.07 10.31 24.07
CA ALA A 282 -14.59 11.11 25.18
C ALA A 282 -16.01 11.64 24.96
N ALA A 283 -16.55 11.60 23.74
CA ALA A 283 -17.91 12.04 23.42
C ALA A 283 -18.95 10.94 23.53
N ASP A 284 -18.68 9.77 22.92
CA ASP A 284 -19.64 8.67 22.81
C ASP A 284 -19.41 7.59 23.90
N GLY A 285 -18.27 7.65 24.62
CA GLY A 285 -17.88 6.56 25.51
C GLY A 285 -17.34 5.36 24.72
N LEU A 286 -17.86 4.17 24.98
CA LEU A 286 -17.59 2.98 24.16
C LEU A 286 -18.43 3.04 22.89
N VAL A 287 -17.83 2.67 21.77
CA VAL A 287 -18.50 2.56 20.47
C VAL A 287 -18.84 1.10 20.22
N PRO A 288 -20.12 0.71 20.36
CA PRO A 288 -20.55 -0.67 20.29
C PRO A 288 -20.22 -1.31 18.95
N ASN A 289 -19.84 -2.58 19.01
CA ASN A 289 -19.50 -3.42 17.86
C ASN A 289 -18.34 -2.91 16.97
N SER A 290 -17.53 -1.98 17.45
CA SER A 290 -16.30 -1.53 16.74
C SER A 290 -15.11 -2.50 16.89
N ARG A 291 -15.32 -3.62 17.55
CA ARG A 291 -14.39 -4.71 17.82
C ARG A 291 -14.07 -5.52 16.56
N TYR A 292 -12.92 -6.20 16.54
CA TYR A 292 -12.56 -7.06 15.41
C TYR A 292 -11.56 -8.14 15.80
N ARG A 293 -11.45 -9.16 14.93
CA ARG A 293 -10.48 -10.25 15.03
C ARG A 293 -9.81 -10.45 13.67
N GLU A 294 -8.49 -10.56 13.70
CA GLU A 294 -7.66 -10.78 12.49
C GLU A 294 -6.71 -11.96 12.73
N ARG A 295 -6.56 -12.81 11.72
CA ARG A 295 -5.58 -13.88 11.67
C ARG A 295 -4.90 -13.90 10.32
N GLY A 296 -3.59 -14.13 10.33
CA GLY A 296 -2.81 -14.26 9.10
C GLY A 296 -1.88 -15.44 9.16
N VAL A 297 -1.81 -16.18 8.07
CA VAL A 297 -0.75 -17.17 7.82
C VAL A 297 -0.15 -16.85 6.47
N SER A 298 1.16 -16.68 6.41
CA SER A 298 1.85 -16.47 5.15
C SER A 298 3.12 -17.27 5.06
N GLY A 299 3.45 -17.73 3.86
CA GLY A 299 4.63 -18.52 3.61
C GLY A 299 5.24 -18.26 2.25
N LEU A 300 6.55 -18.43 2.19
CA LEU A 300 7.33 -18.45 0.96
C LEU A 300 8.23 -19.67 1.01
N VAL A 301 8.31 -20.40 -0.08
CA VAL A 301 9.32 -21.42 -0.33
C VAL A 301 9.81 -21.29 -1.77
N GLY A 302 11.10 -21.44 -2.00
CA GLY A 302 11.62 -21.36 -3.35
C GLY A 302 13.11 -21.53 -3.46
N LEU A 303 13.57 -21.33 -4.67
CA LEU A 303 15.00 -21.43 -5.04
C LEU A 303 15.49 -20.09 -5.57
N SER A 304 16.64 -19.63 -5.05
CA SER A 304 17.41 -18.50 -5.59
C SER A 304 18.79 -19.03 -5.99
N LYS A 305 19.06 -19.09 -7.29
CA LYS A 305 20.24 -19.70 -7.88
C LYS A 305 20.82 -18.80 -8.98
N ARG A 306 21.95 -19.22 -9.59
CA ARG A 306 22.58 -18.47 -10.71
C ARG A 306 21.68 -18.24 -11.93
N TRP A 307 20.67 -19.09 -12.15
CA TRP A 307 19.70 -18.93 -13.23
C TRP A 307 18.60 -17.90 -12.92
N GLY A 308 18.57 -17.38 -11.69
CA GLY A 308 17.53 -16.50 -11.19
C GLY A 308 16.84 -17.07 -9.95
N TYR A 309 15.53 -16.88 -9.84
CA TYR A 309 14.75 -17.43 -8.74
C TYR A 309 13.37 -17.96 -9.18
N SER A 310 12.84 -18.88 -8.39
CA SER A 310 11.45 -19.33 -8.48
C SER A 310 10.91 -19.49 -7.07
N HIS A 311 9.93 -18.69 -6.72
CA HIS A 311 9.35 -18.61 -5.38
C HIS A 311 7.84 -18.86 -5.45
N LEU A 312 7.36 -19.78 -4.62
CA LEU A 312 5.94 -19.96 -4.34
C LEU A 312 5.62 -19.27 -3.02
N LYS A 313 4.66 -18.36 -3.06
CA LYS A 313 4.16 -17.62 -1.91
C LYS A 313 2.72 -18.03 -1.67
N LEU A 314 2.38 -18.33 -0.42
CA LEU A 314 1.05 -18.74 0.01
C LEU A 314 0.61 -17.84 1.15
N SER A 315 -0.64 -17.41 1.16
CA SER A 315 -1.21 -16.67 2.29
C SER A 315 -2.69 -17.00 2.49
N TRP A 316 -3.08 -16.95 3.75
CA TRP A 316 -4.46 -16.90 4.20
C TRP A 316 -4.61 -15.73 5.17
N PHE A 317 -5.60 -14.91 4.92
CA PHE A 317 -6.00 -13.81 5.78
C PHE A 317 -7.46 -13.98 6.17
N HIS A 318 -7.75 -13.87 7.45
CA HIS A 318 -9.09 -13.96 7.99
C HIS A 318 -9.35 -12.74 8.87
N LEU A 319 -10.45 -12.06 8.58
CA LEU A 319 -10.91 -10.88 9.33
C LEU A 319 -12.37 -11.06 9.71
N THR A 320 -12.70 -10.77 10.96
CA THR A 320 -14.07 -10.67 11.45
C THR A 320 -14.22 -9.31 12.14
N PRO A 321 -14.61 -8.24 11.44
CA PRO A 321 -14.95 -6.96 12.05
C PRO A 321 -16.42 -6.94 12.43
N GLY A 322 -16.75 -6.30 13.56
CA GLY A 322 -18.11 -5.85 13.84
C GLY A 322 -18.44 -4.66 12.95
N MET A 323 -19.70 -4.47 12.65
CA MET A 323 -20.24 -3.32 11.93
C MET A 323 -20.88 -2.37 12.95
N VAL A 324 -20.47 -1.10 12.91
CA VAL A 324 -20.98 -0.08 13.82
C VAL A 324 -22.22 0.55 13.19
N GLU A 325 -23.38 0.31 13.75
CA GLU A 325 -24.65 0.91 13.30
C GLU A 325 -24.74 2.36 13.75
N GLY A 326 -24.30 2.63 14.99
CA GLY A 326 -24.25 3.99 15.54
C GLY A 326 -25.64 4.55 15.89
N GLU A 327 -26.60 3.69 16.12
CA GLU A 327 -27.92 4.05 16.64
C GLU A 327 -27.81 4.59 18.07
N ARG A 328 -28.80 5.39 18.47
CA ARG A 328 -28.76 6.08 19.77
C ARG A 328 -30.06 5.97 20.49
N GLU A 329 -29.94 5.79 21.80
CA GLU A 329 -31.01 5.89 22.74
C GLU A 329 -31.50 7.35 22.93
N GLU A 330 -32.65 7.56 23.55
CA GLU A 330 -33.21 8.89 23.85
C GLU A 330 -32.28 9.76 24.72
N ASP A 331 -31.45 9.14 25.57
CA ASP A 331 -30.47 9.81 26.42
C ASP A 331 -29.15 10.16 25.66
N GLY A 332 -29.09 9.95 24.33
CA GLY A 332 -27.96 10.24 23.45
C GLY A 332 -26.83 9.23 23.54
N THR A 333 -26.88 8.18 24.33
CA THR A 333 -25.90 7.10 24.36
C THR A 333 -26.04 6.22 23.10
N LEU A 334 -24.95 5.60 22.67
CA LEU A 334 -25.00 4.61 21.60
C LEU A 334 -25.67 3.33 22.09
N GLU A 335 -26.58 2.77 21.30
CA GLU A 335 -27.21 1.50 21.59
C GLU A 335 -26.18 0.38 21.71
N ALA A 336 -26.21 -0.36 22.83
CA ALA A 336 -25.20 -1.36 23.15
C ALA A 336 -25.81 -2.67 23.58
N PHE A 337 -25.43 -3.77 22.98
CA PHE A 337 -25.90 -5.12 23.33
C PHE A 337 -25.04 -5.82 24.40
N ASP A 338 -23.87 -5.27 24.76
CA ASP A 338 -23.02 -5.78 25.86
C ASP A 338 -22.16 -4.66 26.49
N ASN A 339 -21.20 -5.03 27.33
CA ASN A 339 -20.31 -4.07 28.02
C ASN A 339 -19.11 -3.59 27.20
N GLY A 340 -19.04 -3.87 25.90
CA GLY A 340 -18.00 -3.45 24.97
C GLY A 340 -16.60 -4.07 25.19
N LYS A 341 -16.44 -5.07 26.06
CA LYS A 341 -15.17 -5.71 26.39
C LYS A 341 -14.98 -7.09 25.76
N SER A 342 -15.97 -7.58 25.01
CA SER A 342 -15.86 -8.81 24.26
C SER A 342 -14.88 -8.63 23.09
N TYR A 343 -14.08 -9.66 22.82
CA TYR A 343 -13.25 -9.74 21.59
C TYR A 343 -14.00 -10.45 20.45
N ARG A 344 -15.26 -10.81 20.62
CA ARG A 344 -16.09 -11.40 19.56
C ARG A 344 -17.06 -10.33 19.08
N PRO A 345 -17.10 -10.01 17.78
CA PRO A 345 -18.13 -9.16 17.22
C PRO A 345 -19.53 -9.73 17.52
N GLY A 346 -20.48 -8.82 17.76
CA GLY A 346 -21.90 -9.11 17.74
C GLY A 346 -22.47 -8.87 16.35
N LEU A 347 -23.76 -9.10 16.18
CA LEU A 347 -24.49 -8.71 14.98
C LEU A 347 -24.65 -7.18 14.91
N PRO A 348 -24.54 -6.56 13.74
CA PRO A 348 -24.08 -7.16 12.48
C PRO A 348 -22.54 -7.27 12.43
N PHE A 349 -22.01 -8.27 11.73
CA PHE A 349 -20.57 -8.44 11.53
C PHE A 349 -20.26 -9.04 10.16
N GLN A 350 -19.04 -8.82 9.69
CA GLN A 350 -18.52 -9.48 8.49
C GLN A 350 -17.59 -10.64 8.85
N GLN A 351 -17.51 -11.62 7.96
CA GLN A 351 -16.47 -12.64 7.97
C GLN A 351 -15.80 -12.72 6.61
N VAL A 352 -14.52 -12.40 6.58
CA VAL A 352 -13.73 -12.40 5.35
C VAL A 352 -12.66 -13.47 5.41
N ASN A 353 -12.58 -14.27 4.35
CA ASN A 353 -11.49 -15.23 4.12
C ASN A 353 -10.83 -14.93 2.77
N HIS A 354 -9.56 -14.62 2.79
CA HIS A 354 -8.77 -14.36 1.59
C HIS A 354 -7.61 -15.36 1.48
N TYR A 355 -7.66 -16.22 0.49
CA TYR A 355 -6.62 -17.20 0.17
C TYR A 355 -5.86 -16.73 -1.06
N LYS A 356 -4.52 -16.85 -1.04
CA LYS A 356 -3.69 -16.45 -2.16
C LYS A 356 -2.51 -17.41 -2.35
N ALA A 357 -2.26 -17.76 -3.62
CA ALA A 357 -1.09 -18.50 -4.05
C ALA A 357 -0.43 -17.75 -5.21
N VAL A 358 0.83 -17.37 -5.08
CA VAL A 358 1.58 -16.63 -6.11
C VAL A 358 2.87 -17.37 -6.45
N TRP A 359 3.06 -17.63 -7.72
CA TRP A 359 4.29 -18.15 -8.28
C TRP A 359 5.06 -17.03 -8.98
N ASP A 360 6.16 -16.59 -8.34
CA ASP A 360 6.99 -15.45 -8.74
C ASP A 360 8.36 -15.94 -9.21
N ASN A 361 8.70 -15.65 -10.46
CA ASN A 361 9.89 -16.17 -11.12
C ASN A 361 10.70 -15.08 -11.80
N SER A 362 12.01 -15.25 -11.81
CA SER A 362 12.94 -14.48 -12.62
C SER A 362 13.95 -15.43 -13.23
N LEU A 363 14.04 -15.43 -14.55
CA LEU A 363 14.98 -16.26 -15.31
C LEU A 363 15.99 -15.37 -16.03
N VAL A 364 17.24 -15.63 -15.82
CA VAL A 364 18.34 -14.99 -16.58
C VAL A 364 18.38 -15.58 -17.97
N LEU A 365 18.16 -14.75 -19.00
CA LEU A 365 18.21 -15.12 -20.42
C LEU A 365 19.28 -14.30 -21.14
N GLY A 366 20.44 -14.91 -21.36
CA GLY A 366 21.59 -14.17 -21.87
C GLY A 366 22.00 -13.06 -20.90
N GLU A 367 21.97 -11.80 -21.33
CA GLU A 367 22.23 -10.61 -20.52
C GLU A 367 20.96 -9.92 -20.04
N GLY A 368 19.78 -10.41 -20.42
CA GLY A 368 18.49 -9.93 -19.97
C GLY A 368 17.86 -10.85 -18.93
N SER A 369 16.65 -10.50 -18.46
CA SER A 369 15.87 -11.34 -17.57
C SER A 369 14.40 -11.41 -17.98
N LEU A 370 13.82 -12.60 -17.87
CA LEU A 370 12.41 -12.83 -18.02
C LEU A 370 11.79 -12.98 -16.62
N LYS A 371 10.82 -12.14 -16.34
CA LYS A 371 10.01 -12.21 -15.13
C LYS A 371 8.65 -12.82 -15.46
N ALA A 372 8.16 -13.70 -14.57
CA ALA A 372 6.88 -14.35 -14.73
C ALA A 372 6.20 -14.48 -13.37
N THR A 373 5.09 -13.80 -13.21
CA THR A 373 4.28 -13.85 -11.99
C THR A 373 2.88 -14.33 -12.35
N VAL A 374 2.41 -15.38 -11.67
CA VAL A 374 1.04 -15.89 -11.78
C VAL A 374 0.50 -16.05 -10.37
N GLY A 375 -0.66 -15.50 -10.10
CA GLY A 375 -1.33 -15.58 -8.81
C GLY A 375 -2.77 -16.06 -8.94
N TYR A 376 -3.17 -16.92 -8.02
CA TYR A 376 -4.57 -17.27 -7.80
C TYR A 376 -4.99 -16.74 -6.45
N GLN A 377 -6.19 -16.14 -6.40
CA GLN A 377 -6.80 -15.63 -5.18
C GLN A 377 -8.25 -16.11 -5.11
N GLN A 378 -8.69 -16.38 -3.90
CA GLN A 378 -10.09 -16.59 -3.56
C GLN A 378 -10.43 -15.67 -2.40
N ASN A 379 -11.40 -14.81 -2.59
CA ASN A 379 -11.96 -13.96 -1.57
C ASN A 379 -13.40 -14.38 -1.31
N ARG A 380 -13.71 -14.78 -0.08
CA ARG A 380 -15.09 -14.99 0.36
C ARG A 380 -15.39 -13.97 1.44
N ARG A 381 -16.41 -13.17 1.22
CA ARG A 381 -16.96 -12.18 2.14
C ARG A 381 -18.38 -12.54 2.47
N GLN A 382 -18.66 -12.61 3.75
CA GLN A 382 -19.97 -12.93 4.30
C GLN A 382 -20.36 -11.82 5.27
N GLU A 383 -21.60 -11.37 5.21
CA GLU A 383 -22.17 -10.37 6.10
C GLU A 383 -23.34 -11.00 6.85
N TYR A 384 -23.28 -10.91 8.17
CA TYR A 384 -24.23 -11.51 9.10
C TYR A 384 -24.96 -10.39 9.82
N GLU A 385 -26.25 -10.27 9.60
CA GLU A 385 -27.09 -9.17 10.08
C GLU A 385 -28.08 -9.62 11.12
N GLU A 386 -29.00 -10.48 10.76
CA GLU A 386 -30.05 -10.99 11.66
C GLU A 386 -29.64 -12.25 12.41
N SER A 387 -28.81 -13.08 11.80
CA SER A 387 -28.41 -14.40 12.32
C SER A 387 -26.90 -14.58 12.28
N ALA A 388 -26.32 -15.16 13.31
CA ALA A 388 -24.91 -15.54 13.33
C ALA A 388 -24.63 -16.88 12.58
N ASP A 389 -25.66 -17.61 12.18
CA ASP A 389 -25.53 -18.93 11.55
C ASP A 389 -25.66 -18.85 10.02
N GLU A 390 -26.40 -17.87 9.50
CA GLU A 390 -26.69 -17.71 8.06
C GLU A 390 -26.36 -16.26 7.64
N PRO A 391 -25.45 -16.06 6.65
CA PRO A 391 -25.16 -14.74 6.14
C PRO A 391 -26.24 -14.24 5.19
N GLY A 392 -26.66 -12.98 5.30
CA GLY A 392 -27.51 -12.32 4.32
C GLY A 392 -26.77 -12.15 2.99
N LEU A 393 -25.61 -11.49 3.01
CA LEU A 393 -24.71 -11.36 1.86
C LEU A 393 -23.57 -12.40 1.91
N ASP A 394 -23.31 -13.11 0.84
CA ASP A 394 -22.18 -14.06 0.69
C ASP A 394 -21.58 -13.98 -0.71
N PHE A 395 -20.47 -13.30 -0.82
CA PHE A 395 -19.75 -13.11 -2.08
C PHE A 395 -18.54 -14.04 -2.17
N LEU A 396 -18.43 -14.77 -3.28
CA LEU A 396 -17.29 -15.62 -3.59
C LEU A 396 -16.62 -15.14 -4.88
N LEU A 397 -15.44 -14.51 -4.73
CA LEU A 397 -14.65 -14.01 -5.85
C LEU A 397 -13.41 -14.87 -6.08
N HIS A 398 -13.24 -15.36 -7.30
CA HIS A 398 -12.04 -16.01 -7.79
C HIS A 398 -11.28 -15.07 -8.72
N THR A 399 -9.97 -14.93 -8.51
CA THR A 399 -9.11 -14.10 -9.37
C THR A 399 -7.84 -14.85 -9.75
N VAL A 400 -7.51 -14.84 -11.04
CA VAL A 400 -6.21 -15.26 -11.56
C VAL A 400 -5.51 -14.04 -12.14
N ASN A 401 -4.38 -13.66 -11.56
CA ASN A 401 -3.53 -12.58 -12.07
C ASN A 401 -2.34 -13.16 -12.83
N TYR A 402 -1.91 -12.48 -13.89
CA TYR A 402 -0.70 -12.85 -14.62
C TYR A 402 0.06 -11.60 -15.06
N ASN A 403 1.40 -11.66 -14.99
CA ASN A 403 2.29 -10.62 -15.51
C ASN A 403 3.60 -11.27 -15.98
N PHE A 404 3.90 -11.11 -17.28
CA PHE A 404 5.10 -11.61 -17.91
C PHE A 404 5.83 -10.45 -18.57
N TYR A 405 7.09 -10.26 -18.24
CA TYR A 405 7.88 -9.22 -18.89
C TYR A 405 9.33 -9.60 -19.08
N TYR A 406 9.90 -9.04 -20.13
CA TYR A 406 11.31 -9.14 -20.42
C TYR A 406 12.00 -7.81 -20.16
N LYS A 407 13.05 -7.85 -19.33
CA LYS A 407 13.97 -6.73 -19.08
C LYS A 407 15.16 -6.92 -19.98
N SER A 408 15.33 -6.03 -20.96
CA SER A 408 16.46 -6.11 -21.89
C SER A 408 17.77 -5.75 -21.20
N PRO A 409 18.91 -6.20 -21.74
CA PRO A 409 20.20 -5.64 -21.36
C PRO A 409 20.20 -4.13 -21.60
N GLU A 410 20.94 -3.40 -20.77
CA GLU A 410 21.22 -1.99 -21.04
C GLU A 410 22.06 -1.86 -22.30
N SER A 411 21.61 -1.00 -23.21
CA SER A 411 22.32 -0.70 -24.47
C SER A 411 22.40 0.80 -24.67
N ASN A 412 23.61 1.34 -24.77
CA ASN A 412 23.87 2.78 -24.91
C ASN A 412 23.16 3.64 -23.86
N GLY A 413 23.07 3.15 -22.62
CA GLY A 413 22.39 3.81 -21.51
C GLY A 413 20.87 3.65 -21.50
N TRP A 414 20.26 2.97 -22.49
CA TRP A 414 18.86 2.65 -22.51
C TRP A 414 18.56 1.38 -21.74
N LYS A 415 17.58 1.44 -20.82
CA LYS A 415 16.99 0.30 -20.11
C LYS A 415 15.56 0.16 -20.59
N ASN A 416 15.17 -1.03 -21.05
CA ASN A 416 13.84 -1.27 -21.60
C ASN A 416 13.19 -2.47 -20.92
N VAL A 417 11.88 -2.38 -20.71
CA VAL A 417 11.03 -3.47 -20.25
C VAL A 417 9.82 -3.55 -21.18
N ALA A 418 9.53 -4.75 -21.67
CA ALA A 418 8.31 -5.02 -22.44
C ALA A 418 7.56 -6.21 -21.81
N GLY A 419 6.25 -6.09 -21.69
CA GLY A 419 5.48 -7.12 -21.01
C GLY A 419 4.00 -7.20 -21.40
N VAL A 420 3.39 -8.26 -20.90
CA VAL A 420 1.95 -8.52 -20.99
C VAL A 420 1.44 -8.90 -19.61
N GLY A 421 0.26 -8.42 -19.23
CA GLY A 421 -0.33 -8.75 -17.95
C GLY A 421 -1.81 -8.44 -17.90
N GLY A 422 -2.49 -9.07 -16.97
CA GLY A 422 -3.93 -8.91 -16.80
C GLY A 422 -4.47 -9.79 -15.68
N MET A 423 -5.78 -9.99 -15.69
CA MET A 423 -6.47 -10.87 -14.75
C MET A 423 -7.70 -11.51 -15.36
N TRP A 424 -8.11 -12.60 -14.77
CA TRP A 424 -9.44 -13.19 -14.93
C TRP A 424 -10.13 -13.22 -13.58
N GLN A 425 -11.43 -12.91 -13.55
CA GLN A 425 -12.25 -12.98 -12.35
C GLN A 425 -13.57 -13.69 -12.64
N ALA A 426 -14.07 -14.41 -11.65
CA ALA A 426 -15.44 -14.88 -11.56
C ALA A 426 -15.96 -14.61 -10.15
N SER A 427 -17.13 -14.00 -10.05
CA SER A 427 -17.80 -13.68 -8.79
C SER A 427 -19.19 -14.26 -8.77
N ASP A 428 -19.48 -15.00 -7.71
CA ASP A 428 -20.78 -15.61 -7.45
C ASP A 428 -21.36 -15.02 -6.16
N ASN A 429 -22.69 -14.91 -6.11
CA ASN A 429 -23.47 -14.55 -4.93
C ASN A 429 -24.09 -15.81 -4.37
N LEU A 430 -23.81 -16.14 -3.12
CA LEU A 430 -24.24 -17.37 -2.44
C LEU A 430 -25.25 -17.11 -1.31
N GLY A 431 -25.42 -15.84 -0.90
CA GLY A 431 -26.38 -15.40 0.09
C GLY A 431 -27.77 -15.16 -0.50
N GLU A 432 -28.75 -14.95 0.36
CA GLU A 432 -30.13 -14.62 -0.04
C GLU A 432 -30.23 -13.18 -0.56
N GLU A 433 -29.44 -12.28 0.03
CA GLU A 433 -29.36 -10.89 -0.39
C GLU A 433 -28.32 -10.73 -1.52
N VAL A 434 -28.69 -9.95 -2.51
CA VAL A 434 -27.83 -9.70 -3.66
C VAL A 434 -27.81 -8.22 -4.00
N LEU A 435 -26.68 -7.57 -3.77
CA LEU A 435 -26.47 -6.15 -4.05
C LEU A 435 -25.93 -5.90 -5.46
N ILE A 436 -25.05 -6.79 -5.95
CA ILE A 436 -24.44 -6.72 -7.28
C ILE A 436 -24.67 -8.02 -8.04
N PRO A 437 -24.79 -7.98 -9.39
CA PRO A 437 -24.93 -9.21 -10.15
C PRO A 437 -23.67 -10.06 -10.12
N ALA A 438 -23.80 -11.38 -10.17
CA ALA A 438 -22.70 -12.28 -10.45
C ALA A 438 -22.07 -11.93 -11.82
N TYR A 439 -20.73 -12.10 -11.95
CA TYR A 439 -20.04 -11.66 -13.15
C TYR A 439 -18.78 -12.47 -13.47
N ASN A 440 -18.39 -12.38 -14.75
CA ASN A 440 -17.06 -12.76 -15.22
C ASN A 440 -16.36 -11.57 -15.83
N LEU A 441 -15.05 -11.46 -15.57
CA LEU A 441 -14.20 -10.40 -16.09
C LEU A 441 -12.91 -10.98 -16.62
N PHE A 442 -12.42 -10.45 -17.74
CA PHE A 442 -11.10 -10.75 -18.28
C PHE A 442 -10.40 -9.46 -18.69
N ASP A 443 -9.20 -9.26 -18.18
CA ASP A 443 -8.30 -8.17 -18.55
C ASP A 443 -7.09 -8.70 -19.30
N ALA A 444 -6.70 -8.01 -20.37
CA ALA A 444 -5.43 -8.22 -21.05
C ALA A 444 -4.81 -6.88 -21.42
N GLY A 445 -3.53 -6.73 -21.15
CA GLY A 445 -2.79 -5.52 -21.48
C GLY A 445 -1.35 -5.82 -21.90
N THR A 446 -0.81 -4.97 -22.76
CA THR A 446 0.58 -5.01 -23.20
C THR A 446 1.24 -3.65 -22.95
N TYR A 447 2.49 -3.66 -22.55
CA TYR A 447 3.21 -2.43 -22.21
C TYR A 447 4.67 -2.49 -22.61
N ILE A 448 5.20 -1.30 -22.83
CA ILE A 448 6.65 -1.06 -22.97
C ILE A 448 7.03 0.16 -22.14
N THR A 449 8.15 0.06 -21.44
CA THR A 449 8.73 1.18 -20.68
C THR A 449 10.21 1.28 -20.98
N THR A 450 10.72 2.50 -20.95
CA THR A 450 12.12 2.81 -21.23
C THR A 450 12.62 3.92 -20.33
N CYS A 451 13.91 3.90 -19.99
CA CYS A 451 14.58 5.04 -19.37
C CYS A 451 16.03 5.18 -19.85
N LYS A 452 16.58 6.37 -19.68
CA LYS A 452 17.96 6.68 -20.04
C LYS A 452 18.55 7.76 -19.16
N ASP A 453 19.79 7.53 -18.73
CA ASP A 453 20.63 8.53 -18.09
C ASP A 453 21.46 9.30 -19.12
N LEU A 454 21.32 10.62 -19.10
CA LEU A 454 22.00 11.56 -20.00
C LEU A 454 22.84 12.57 -19.17
N GLY A 455 23.60 12.08 -18.23
CA GLY A 455 24.39 12.88 -17.31
C GLY A 455 23.51 13.65 -16.29
N TYR A 456 23.27 14.93 -16.54
CA TYR A 456 22.42 15.74 -15.66
C TYR A 456 20.91 15.47 -15.82
N TRP A 457 20.51 14.75 -16.86
CA TRP A 457 19.13 14.40 -17.13
C TRP A 457 18.91 12.91 -16.99
N HIS A 458 17.82 12.55 -16.33
CA HIS A 458 17.23 11.21 -16.40
C HIS A 458 15.87 11.34 -17.08
N ILE A 459 15.64 10.58 -18.14
CA ILE A 459 14.38 10.57 -18.89
C ILE A 459 13.75 9.19 -18.82
N SER A 460 12.43 9.13 -18.70
CA SER A 460 11.69 7.89 -18.76
C SER A 460 10.38 8.06 -19.54
N ALA A 461 9.96 7.00 -20.21
CA ALA A 461 8.69 6.96 -20.92
C ALA A 461 8.11 5.56 -20.90
N GLY A 462 6.80 5.47 -21.06
CA GLY A 462 6.13 4.19 -21.20
C GLY A 462 4.73 4.35 -21.75
N ILE A 463 4.25 3.28 -22.35
CA ILE A 463 2.89 3.17 -22.87
C ILE A 463 2.34 1.77 -22.58
N ARG A 464 1.04 1.70 -22.33
CA ARG A 464 0.29 0.46 -22.11
C ARG A 464 -1.05 0.55 -22.82
N ALA A 465 -1.45 -0.54 -23.46
CA ALA A 465 -2.79 -0.73 -24.01
C ALA A 465 -3.49 -1.87 -23.28
N ASP A 466 -4.71 -1.64 -22.84
CA ASP A 466 -5.54 -2.57 -22.08
C ASP A 466 -6.88 -2.80 -22.75
N ALA A 467 -7.38 -4.03 -22.62
CA ALA A 467 -8.76 -4.40 -22.95
C ALA A 467 -9.37 -5.15 -21.77
N ARG A 468 -10.58 -4.76 -21.38
CA ARG A 468 -11.40 -5.42 -20.36
C ARG A 468 -12.70 -5.89 -20.96
N TRP A 469 -13.03 -7.15 -20.75
CA TRP A 469 -14.31 -7.74 -21.05
C TRP A 469 -15.01 -8.09 -19.75
N LEU A 470 -16.22 -7.57 -19.56
CA LEU A 470 -17.05 -7.77 -18.38
C LEU A 470 -18.42 -8.28 -18.82
N ARG A 471 -18.84 -9.41 -18.28
CA ARG A 471 -20.17 -9.99 -18.47
C ARG A 471 -20.82 -10.19 -17.11
N SER A 472 -21.99 -9.58 -16.91
CA SER A 472 -22.86 -9.84 -15.76
C SER A 472 -23.86 -10.95 -16.10
N HIS A 473 -24.39 -11.57 -15.06
CA HIS A 473 -25.44 -12.60 -15.17
C HIS A 473 -26.79 -12.03 -14.73
N ALA A 474 -27.84 -12.39 -15.42
CA ALA A 474 -29.19 -12.02 -15.02
C ALA A 474 -29.60 -12.76 -13.73
N LEU A 475 -30.37 -12.10 -12.89
CA LEU A 475 -31.02 -12.69 -11.73
C LEU A 475 -32.47 -12.21 -11.69
N GLU A 476 -33.39 -13.08 -12.19
CA GLU A 476 -34.84 -12.83 -12.27
C GLU A 476 -35.16 -11.36 -12.67
N ASP A 477 -36.03 -10.70 -11.90
CA ASP A 477 -36.42 -9.31 -12.16
C ASP A 477 -35.46 -8.27 -11.50
N ARG A 478 -34.42 -8.73 -10.75
CA ARG A 478 -33.53 -7.86 -9.98
C ARG A 478 -32.38 -7.31 -10.81
N PHE A 479 -31.74 -8.15 -11.64
CA PHE A 479 -30.62 -7.74 -12.49
C PHE A 479 -30.81 -8.22 -13.93
N ALA A 480 -30.70 -7.29 -14.89
CA ALA A 480 -30.54 -7.62 -16.28
C ALA A 480 -29.08 -7.97 -16.59
N ALA A 481 -28.86 -9.00 -17.41
CA ALA A 481 -27.52 -9.30 -17.90
C ALA A 481 -27.02 -8.20 -18.84
N PHE A 482 -25.74 -7.89 -18.76
CA PHE A 482 -25.05 -7.01 -19.71
C PHE A 482 -23.65 -7.51 -20.04
N ASP A 483 -23.23 -7.22 -21.28
CA ASP A 483 -21.87 -7.45 -21.75
C ASP A 483 -21.23 -6.10 -22.07
N ARG A 484 -20.02 -5.83 -21.54
CA ARG A 484 -19.29 -4.58 -21.76
C ARG A 484 -17.83 -4.87 -22.14
N THR A 485 -17.35 -4.12 -23.13
CA THR A 485 -15.94 -4.13 -23.51
C THR A 485 -15.37 -2.74 -23.39
N PHE A 486 -14.27 -2.61 -22.67
CA PHE A 486 -13.58 -1.34 -22.45
C PHE A 486 -12.16 -1.42 -23.00
N LEU A 487 -11.77 -0.41 -23.77
CA LEU A 487 -10.43 -0.29 -24.32
C LEU A 487 -9.77 0.97 -23.76
N GLY A 488 -8.52 0.86 -23.37
CA GLY A 488 -7.78 1.97 -22.77
C GLY A 488 -6.32 2.02 -23.18
N ILE A 489 -5.79 3.26 -23.19
CA ILE A 489 -4.38 3.51 -23.35
C ILE A 489 -3.91 4.33 -22.16
N THR A 490 -2.91 3.86 -21.45
CA THR A 490 -2.17 4.55 -20.41
C THR A 490 -0.79 4.91 -20.89
N GLY A 491 -0.23 6.01 -20.42
CA GLY A 491 1.12 6.41 -20.81
C GLY A 491 1.74 7.36 -19.80
N SER A 492 3.05 7.43 -19.79
CA SER A 492 3.80 8.38 -18.97
C SER A 492 5.09 8.80 -19.66
N VAL A 493 5.41 10.09 -19.55
CA VAL A 493 6.70 10.66 -19.97
C VAL A 493 7.19 11.54 -18.83
N GLY A 494 8.40 11.26 -18.35
CA GLY A 494 9.00 11.98 -17.26
C GLY A 494 10.44 12.36 -17.50
N ALA A 495 10.86 13.45 -16.88
CA ALA A 495 12.21 13.93 -16.89
C ALA A 495 12.65 14.43 -15.51
N ILE A 496 13.89 14.15 -15.16
CA ILE A 496 14.56 14.67 -13.98
C ILE A 496 15.78 15.45 -14.42
N ARG A 497 15.92 16.65 -13.88
CA ARG A 497 17.12 17.48 -14.03
C ARG A 497 17.89 17.50 -12.71
N ASN A 498 19.04 16.87 -12.66
CA ASN A 498 19.94 16.96 -11.51
C ASN A 498 20.62 18.32 -11.49
N LEU A 499 20.45 19.05 -10.37
CA LEU A 499 21.05 20.35 -10.10
C LEU A 499 22.23 20.17 -9.12
N GLY A 500 23.26 19.45 -9.59
CA GLY A 500 24.36 18.99 -8.77
C GLY A 500 24.00 17.74 -7.93
N GLU A 501 24.73 17.52 -6.84
CA GLU A 501 24.55 16.33 -5.99
C GLU A 501 23.33 16.42 -5.04
N ASN A 502 22.95 17.63 -4.69
CA ASN A 502 22.03 17.88 -3.58
C ASN A 502 20.60 18.19 -4.01
N ALA A 503 20.35 18.55 -5.28
CA ALA A 503 19.02 18.94 -5.71
C ALA A 503 18.64 18.32 -7.05
N ASN A 504 17.33 18.17 -7.27
CA ASN A 504 16.78 17.85 -8.58
C ASN A 504 15.42 18.52 -8.81
N LEU A 505 15.08 18.67 -10.07
CA LEU A 505 13.75 19.03 -10.53
C LEU A 505 13.15 17.85 -11.28
N ARG A 506 11.89 17.56 -11.04
CA ARG A 506 11.13 16.47 -11.66
C ARG A 506 9.92 17.04 -12.40
N LEU A 507 9.65 16.49 -13.57
CA LEU A 507 8.43 16.75 -14.31
C LEU A 507 7.93 15.43 -14.89
N ASN A 508 6.65 15.15 -14.71
CA ASN A 508 6.01 13.96 -15.24
C ASN A 508 4.63 14.28 -15.79
N LEU A 509 4.37 13.87 -17.04
CA LEU A 509 3.05 13.90 -17.65
C LEU A 509 2.57 12.47 -17.84
N SER A 510 1.40 12.17 -17.31
CA SER A 510 0.83 10.83 -17.41
C SER A 510 -0.65 10.87 -17.81
N ARG A 511 -1.06 9.83 -18.51
CA ARG A 511 -2.44 9.54 -18.87
C ARG A 511 -2.87 8.24 -18.23
N GLY A 512 -3.99 8.26 -17.50
CA GLY A 512 -4.60 7.10 -16.86
C GLY A 512 -5.88 6.66 -17.54
N PHE A 513 -6.25 5.40 -17.30
CA PHE A 513 -7.49 4.77 -17.74
C PHE A 513 -8.03 3.86 -16.63
N ARG A 514 -9.34 3.94 -16.38
CA ARG A 514 -10.07 3.01 -15.50
C ARG A 514 -11.41 2.64 -16.15
N ALA A 515 -11.70 1.35 -16.21
CA ALA A 515 -13.03 0.89 -16.55
C ALA A 515 -13.96 0.95 -15.34
N PRO A 516 -15.27 1.22 -15.54
CA PRO A 516 -16.26 1.08 -14.47
C PRO A 516 -16.25 -0.37 -13.91
N ASN A 517 -16.45 -0.50 -12.62
CA ASN A 517 -16.55 -1.81 -11.97
C ASN A 517 -17.98 -2.34 -11.98
N ILE A 518 -18.18 -3.56 -11.46
CA ILE A 518 -19.48 -4.21 -11.45
C ILE A 518 -20.51 -3.49 -10.57
N SER A 519 -20.10 -2.94 -9.43
CA SER A 519 -20.97 -2.19 -8.53
C SER A 519 -21.43 -0.88 -9.20
N GLU A 520 -20.53 -0.13 -9.81
CA GLU A 520 -20.85 1.10 -10.53
C GLU A 520 -21.83 0.87 -11.70
N LEU A 521 -21.72 -0.30 -12.36
CA LEU A 521 -22.56 -0.65 -13.52
C LEU A 521 -23.89 -1.30 -13.12
N GLY A 522 -23.93 -2.05 -12.03
CA GLY A 522 -25.03 -2.97 -11.80
C GLY A 522 -25.50 -3.11 -10.35
N SER A 523 -25.13 -2.24 -9.41
CA SER A 523 -25.73 -2.27 -8.07
C SER A 523 -27.24 -2.06 -8.12
N ASN A 524 -27.99 -2.82 -7.33
CA ASN A 524 -29.43 -2.63 -7.14
C ASN A 524 -29.85 -3.28 -5.82
N GLY A 525 -29.63 -2.59 -4.71
CA GLY A 525 -29.95 -3.10 -3.40
C GLY A 525 -29.51 -2.19 -2.26
N GLU A 526 -29.95 -2.53 -1.07
CA GLU A 526 -29.48 -1.93 0.16
C GLU A 526 -28.06 -2.38 0.45
N HIS A 527 -27.26 -1.49 1.00
CA HIS A 527 -25.91 -1.76 1.41
C HIS A 527 -25.83 -1.54 2.91
N GLU A 528 -25.97 -2.63 3.64
CA GLU A 528 -25.93 -2.65 5.11
C GLU A 528 -24.64 -1.98 5.65
N GLY A 529 -24.73 -1.43 6.85
CA GLY A 529 -23.62 -0.68 7.45
C GLY A 529 -23.33 0.68 6.85
N THR A 530 -23.98 1.03 5.70
CA THR A 530 -23.90 2.38 5.09
C THR A 530 -25.25 3.07 5.00
N PHE A 531 -26.33 2.40 5.37
CA PHE A 531 -27.71 2.90 5.40
C PHE A 531 -28.10 3.60 4.09
N ARG A 532 -27.90 2.92 2.98
CA ARG A 532 -28.26 3.47 1.66
C ARG A 532 -28.62 2.38 0.66
N TYR A 533 -29.55 2.71 -0.22
CA TYR A 533 -29.86 1.89 -1.39
C TYR A 533 -29.02 2.35 -2.59
N GLU A 534 -28.21 1.46 -3.17
CA GLU A 534 -27.33 1.79 -4.29
C GLU A 534 -27.92 1.37 -5.62
N VAL A 535 -27.87 2.29 -6.61
CA VAL A 535 -28.32 2.04 -7.98
C VAL A 535 -27.17 2.28 -8.95
N GLY A 536 -26.75 1.23 -9.64
CA GLY A 536 -25.75 1.26 -10.69
C GLY A 536 -26.25 1.89 -11.99
N ASN A 537 -25.31 2.17 -12.89
CA ASN A 537 -25.61 2.71 -14.20
C ASN A 537 -24.83 1.91 -15.28
N PRO A 538 -25.48 1.02 -16.04
CA PRO A 538 -24.82 0.19 -17.04
C PRO A 538 -24.26 0.98 -18.23
N ASP A 539 -24.63 2.26 -18.39
CA ASP A 539 -24.19 3.12 -19.48
C ASP A 539 -22.94 3.95 -19.16
N LEU A 540 -22.35 3.77 -17.99
CA LEU A 540 -21.12 4.48 -17.59
C LEU A 540 -19.99 4.20 -18.59
N LYS A 541 -19.26 5.26 -18.89
CA LYS A 541 -18.08 5.24 -19.76
C LYS A 541 -16.81 5.12 -18.93
N PRO A 542 -15.70 4.65 -19.50
CA PRO A 542 -14.41 4.63 -18.81
C PRO A 542 -13.98 6.01 -18.38
N GLU A 543 -13.30 6.07 -17.24
CA GLU A 543 -12.59 7.25 -16.80
C GLU A 543 -11.25 7.37 -17.53
N TYR A 544 -10.93 8.57 -17.94
CA TYR A 544 -9.61 8.95 -18.46
C TYR A 544 -9.09 10.14 -17.69
N SER A 545 -7.83 10.11 -17.31
CA SER A 545 -7.21 11.25 -16.64
C SER A 545 -5.92 11.67 -17.33
N TRP A 546 -5.66 12.99 -17.31
CA TRP A 546 -4.37 13.57 -17.63
C TRP A 546 -3.82 14.22 -16.36
N GLN A 547 -2.65 13.79 -15.95
CA GLN A 547 -2.00 14.32 -14.76
C GLN A 547 -0.62 14.88 -15.11
N LEU A 548 -0.38 16.10 -14.64
CA LEU A 548 0.93 16.76 -14.64
C LEU A 548 1.43 16.84 -13.20
N ASP A 549 2.62 16.32 -12.98
CA ASP A 549 3.35 16.42 -11.71
C ASP A 549 4.60 17.25 -11.91
N ALA A 550 4.88 18.17 -10.99
CA ALA A 550 6.12 18.92 -10.88
C ALA A 550 6.69 18.75 -9.48
N GLY A 551 7.98 18.41 -9.37
CA GLY A 551 8.63 18.15 -8.09
C GLY A 551 9.98 18.83 -7.97
N PHE A 552 10.35 19.16 -6.75
CA PHE A 552 11.67 19.65 -6.37
C PHE A 552 12.13 18.90 -5.13
N ASP A 553 13.34 18.33 -5.19
CA ASP A 553 13.99 17.69 -4.06
C ASP A 553 15.31 18.38 -3.77
N TYR A 554 15.58 18.58 -2.49
CA TYR A 554 16.84 19.07 -1.98
C TYR A 554 17.28 18.23 -0.79
N SER A 555 18.55 17.87 -0.72
CA SER A 555 19.11 17.13 0.41
C SER A 555 20.52 17.60 0.71
N SER A 556 20.74 18.00 1.95
CA SER A 556 22.04 18.35 2.51
C SER A 556 22.19 17.72 3.91
N ARG A 557 23.33 17.94 4.57
CA ARG A 557 23.54 17.46 5.94
C ARG A 557 22.56 18.07 6.95
N ILE A 558 22.06 19.29 6.72
CA ILE A 558 21.26 20.05 7.69
C ILE A 558 19.79 20.09 7.32
N LEU A 559 19.47 19.97 6.02
CA LEU A 559 18.13 20.18 5.49
C LEU A 559 17.84 19.17 4.39
N SER A 560 16.71 18.50 4.48
CA SER A 560 16.08 17.85 3.34
C SER A 560 14.70 18.45 3.09
N ALA A 561 14.37 18.65 1.82
CA ALA A 561 13.09 19.19 1.39
C ALA A 561 12.60 18.47 0.14
N GLU A 562 11.33 18.14 0.13
CA GLU A 562 10.62 17.57 -1.01
C GLU A 562 9.33 18.37 -1.23
N VAL A 563 9.14 18.88 -2.43
CA VAL A 563 7.90 19.56 -2.82
C VAL A 563 7.36 18.90 -4.07
N SER A 564 6.09 18.57 -4.08
CA SER A 564 5.39 17.98 -5.21
C SER A 564 4.06 18.71 -5.44
N LEU A 565 3.87 19.25 -6.64
CA LEU A 565 2.63 19.85 -7.10
C LEU A 565 2.02 18.97 -8.18
N PHE A 566 0.71 18.86 -8.20
CA PHE A 566 0.01 18.09 -9.22
C PHE A 566 -1.27 18.76 -9.68
N THR A 567 -1.65 18.47 -10.92
CA THR A 567 -2.99 18.73 -11.44
C THR A 567 -3.43 17.55 -12.27
N ASN A 568 -4.67 17.10 -12.07
CA ASN A 568 -5.29 15.97 -12.75
C ASN A 568 -6.63 16.40 -13.32
N LEU A 569 -6.83 16.24 -14.62
CA LEU A 569 -8.10 16.45 -15.31
C LEU A 569 -8.67 15.09 -15.69
N ALA A 570 -9.78 14.70 -15.05
CA ALA A 570 -10.45 13.42 -15.25
C ALA A 570 -11.76 13.59 -16.01
N GLN A 571 -11.88 12.88 -17.13
CA GLN A 571 -13.11 12.78 -17.91
C GLN A 571 -13.91 11.56 -17.45
N ASN A 572 -15.24 11.70 -17.44
CA ASN A 572 -16.17 10.67 -16.97
C ASN A 572 -15.88 10.19 -15.54
N TYR A 573 -15.37 11.06 -14.67
CA TYR A 573 -15.11 10.73 -13.27
C TYR A 573 -16.39 10.21 -12.61
N ILE A 574 -16.36 8.98 -12.11
CA ILE A 574 -17.52 8.31 -11.53
C ILE A 574 -17.56 8.59 -10.02
N TYR A 575 -18.67 8.99 -9.51
CA TYR A 575 -18.90 9.27 -8.10
C TYR A 575 -20.31 8.90 -7.70
N LEU A 576 -20.52 8.67 -6.41
CA LEU A 576 -21.81 8.34 -5.83
C LEU A 576 -22.46 9.62 -5.29
N GLY A 577 -23.69 9.87 -5.68
CA GLY A 577 -24.47 11.03 -5.22
C GLY A 577 -25.85 10.62 -4.76
N ARG A 578 -26.35 11.22 -3.66
CA ARG A 578 -27.68 10.98 -3.13
C ARG A 578 -28.75 11.62 -4.01
N SER A 579 -29.80 10.87 -4.34
CA SER A 579 -31.01 11.37 -5.00
C SER A 579 -31.89 12.06 -3.97
N ALA A 580 -32.14 13.37 -4.14
CA ALA A 580 -32.91 14.13 -3.17
C ALA A 580 -34.35 13.61 -3.02
N GLY A 581 -34.74 13.25 -1.79
CA GLY A 581 -36.11 12.83 -1.46
C GLY A 581 -36.51 11.44 -1.98
N GLU A 582 -35.59 10.67 -2.57
CA GLU A 582 -35.84 9.30 -3.02
C GLU A 582 -35.40 8.30 -1.93
N THR A 583 -36.31 7.39 -1.55
CA THR A 583 -36.03 6.29 -0.61
C THR A 583 -36.59 4.99 -1.16
N VAL A 584 -35.94 3.89 -0.85
CA VAL A 584 -36.40 2.51 -1.08
C VAL A 584 -36.23 1.78 0.25
N GLU A 585 -37.29 1.15 0.76
CA GLU A 585 -37.28 0.45 2.07
C GLU A 585 -36.73 1.33 3.21
N ASP A 586 -37.14 2.61 3.23
CA ASP A 586 -36.70 3.67 4.14
C ASP A 586 -35.22 4.11 3.97
N ALA A 587 -34.41 3.41 3.18
CA ALA A 587 -33.03 3.77 2.89
C ALA A 587 -32.93 4.86 1.81
N PRO A 588 -32.09 5.91 1.97
CA PRO A 588 -31.89 6.93 0.95
C PRO A 588 -31.20 6.35 -0.28
N VAL A 589 -31.73 6.71 -1.46
CA VAL A 589 -31.19 6.22 -2.74
C VAL A 589 -29.95 6.99 -3.15
N TYR A 590 -28.90 6.26 -3.52
CA TYR A 590 -27.67 6.80 -4.11
C TYR A 590 -27.45 6.21 -5.51
N ARG A 591 -27.04 7.08 -6.44
CA ARG A 591 -26.81 6.70 -7.84
C ARG A 591 -25.36 6.95 -8.25
N PHE A 592 -24.83 6.09 -9.10
CA PHE A 592 -23.53 6.30 -9.72
C PHE A 592 -23.67 7.30 -10.88
N LEU A 593 -23.03 8.45 -10.69
CA LEU A 593 -22.99 9.57 -11.62
C LEU A 593 -21.60 9.69 -12.23
N SER A 594 -21.49 10.38 -13.38
CA SER A 594 -20.19 10.67 -13.98
C SER A 594 -20.13 12.07 -14.55
N GLY A 595 -18.94 12.66 -14.57
CA GLY A 595 -18.73 14.00 -15.09
C GLY A 595 -17.27 14.39 -15.24
N LEU A 596 -17.04 15.63 -15.67
CA LEU A 596 -15.68 16.20 -15.68
C LEU A 596 -15.25 16.54 -14.25
N ALA A 597 -14.03 16.17 -13.89
CA ALA A 597 -13.42 16.48 -12.60
C ALA A 597 -12.00 17.04 -12.77
N SER A 598 -11.64 18.00 -11.92
CA SER A 598 -10.28 18.55 -11.83
C SER A 598 -9.80 18.45 -10.39
N LEU A 599 -8.70 17.77 -10.18
CA LEU A 599 -8.05 17.63 -8.87
C LEU A 599 -6.67 18.28 -8.93
N SER A 600 -6.45 19.30 -8.11
CA SER A 600 -5.16 20.00 -8.04
C SER A 600 -4.74 20.12 -6.59
N GLY A 601 -3.45 20.00 -6.34
CA GLY A 601 -2.93 20.05 -4.97
C GLY A 601 -1.44 19.99 -4.89
N GLY A 602 -0.95 19.78 -3.68
CA GLY A 602 0.46 19.66 -3.43
C GLY A 602 0.80 19.02 -2.10
N GLU A 603 2.02 18.61 -2.01
CA GLU A 603 2.66 18.01 -0.85
C GLU A 603 4.02 18.68 -0.66
N ALA A 604 4.35 19.02 0.56
CA ALA A 604 5.66 19.55 0.92
C ALA A 604 6.13 18.88 2.20
N THR A 605 7.33 18.32 2.19
CA THR A 605 8.00 17.78 3.38
C THR A 605 9.34 18.49 3.54
N VAL A 606 9.58 19.00 4.72
CA VAL A 606 10.84 19.65 5.08
C VAL A 606 11.31 19.05 6.39
N ASP A 607 12.51 18.48 6.40
CA ASP A 607 13.15 17.94 7.58
C ASP A 607 14.46 18.70 7.84
N VAL A 608 14.54 19.33 9.00
CA VAL A 608 15.69 20.13 9.44
C VAL A 608 16.47 19.36 10.49
N HIS A 609 17.77 19.19 10.29
CA HIS A 609 18.70 18.53 11.19
C HIS A 609 19.73 19.53 11.73
N PRO A 610 19.39 20.38 12.71
CA PRO A 610 20.33 21.38 13.23
C PRO A 610 21.59 20.76 13.84
N VAL A 611 21.40 19.57 14.41
CA VAL A 611 22.44 18.65 14.88
C VAL A 611 22.04 17.22 14.46
N GLU A 612 23.00 16.33 14.32
CA GLU A 612 22.78 14.95 13.81
C GLU A 612 21.74 14.12 14.56
N ARG A 613 21.42 14.49 15.79
CA ARG A 613 20.48 13.78 16.67
C ARG A 613 19.09 14.39 16.71
N LEU A 614 18.92 15.59 16.17
CA LEU A 614 17.66 16.32 16.24
C LEU A 614 17.07 16.43 14.85
N HIS A 615 15.84 15.94 14.69
CA HIS A 615 15.06 15.97 13.48
C HIS A 615 13.79 16.78 13.72
N PHE A 616 13.56 17.76 12.88
CA PHE A 616 12.34 18.54 12.88
C PHE A 616 11.70 18.48 11.51
N GLU A 617 10.82 17.47 11.35
CA GLU A 617 10.11 17.20 10.11
C GLU A 617 8.76 17.90 10.09
N ASN A 618 8.45 18.56 9.00
CA ASN A 618 7.17 19.18 8.72
C ASN A 618 6.68 18.69 7.37
N ALA A 619 5.47 18.16 7.33
CA ALA A 619 4.83 17.69 6.12
C ALA A 619 3.43 18.31 5.97
N PHE A 620 3.19 18.99 4.86
CA PHE A 620 1.91 19.60 4.53
C PHE A 620 1.35 18.99 3.25
N SER A 621 0.05 18.69 3.24
CA SER A 621 -0.64 18.18 2.05
C SER A 621 -2.03 18.80 1.90
N TRP A 622 -2.40 19.10 0.66
CA TRP A 622 -3.74 19.58 0.33
C TRP A 622 -4.17 19.10 -1.05
N VAL A 623 -5.48 19.00 -1.25
CA VAL A 623 -6.10 18.76 -2.54
C VAL A 623 -7.40 19.57 -2.65
N ILE A 624 -7.64 20.10 -3.82
CA ILE A 624 -8.89 20.73 -4.20
C ILE A 624 -9.43 19.93 -5.39
N ALA A 625 -10.60 19.33 -5.20
CA ALA A 625 -11.26 18.51 -6.20
C ALA A 625 -12.58 19.17 -6.60
N VAL A 626 -12.71 19.55 -7.85
CA VAL A 626 -13.86 20.29 -8.37
C VAL A 626 -14.44 19.64 -9.61
N ARG A 627 -15.70 19.91 -9.85
CA ARG A 627 -16.45 19.60 -11.07
C ARG A 627 -16.67 20.92 -11.82
N PRO A 628 -15.85 21.21 -12.86
CA PRO A 628 -15.94 22.48 -13.56
C PRO A 628 -17.30 22.70 -14.22
N GLY A 629 -17.90 23.89 -14.02
CA GLY A 629 -19.20 24.25 -14.62
C GLY A 629 -20.43 23.84 -13.82
N GLU A 630 -20.26 23.12 -12.71
CA GLU A 630 -21.38 22.71 -11.86
C GLU A 630 -21.78 23.81 -10.86
N PRO A 631 -23.05 23.81 -10.39
CA PRO A 631 -23.52 24.68 -9.32
C PRO A 631 -22.75 24.52 -8.03
N GLU A 632 -22.82 25.49 -7.11
CA GLU A 632 -22.03 25.51 -5.87
C GLU A 632 -22.24 24.24 -5.00
N GLU A 633 -23.48 23.76 -4.87
CA GLU A 633 -23.85 22.59 -4.09
C GLU A 633 -23.27 21.27 -4.63
N SER A 634 -23.02 21.19 -5.95
CA SER A 634 -22.42 20.01 -6.63
C SER A 634 -21.04 20.27 -7.21
N ARG A 635 -20.44 21.43 -6.88
CA ARG A 635 -19.16 21.87 -7.44
C ARG A 635 -17.97 21.04 -7.01
N TYR A 636 -17.95 20.57 -5.76
CA TYR A 636 -16.85 19.80 -5.22
C TYR A 636 -17.08 18.29 -5.42
N LEU A 637 -16.01 17.51 -5.53
CA LEU A 637 -16.12 16.06 -5.51
C LEU A 637 -16.38 15.57 -4.07
N PRO A 638 -17.26 14.58 -3.88
CA PRO A 638 -17.50 14.02 -2.57
C PRO A 638 -16.27 13.32 -2.01
N PHE A 639 -16.15 13.30 -0.68
CA PHE A 639 -15.11 12.60 0.09
C PHE A 639 -13.68 13.05 -0.23
N THR A 640 -13.51 14.34 -0.50
CA THR A 640 -12.19 14.95 -0.65
C THR A 640 -11.58 15.20 0.72
N PRO A 641 -10.37 14.68 1.04
CA PRO A 641 -9.75 14.85 2.35
C PRO A 641 -9.47 16.34 2.67
N ALA A 642 -9.50 16.65 3.96
CA ALA A 642 -9.10 17.95 4.46
C ALA A 642 -7.59 18.20 4.24
N PRO A 643 -7.14 19.45 4.09
CA PRO A 643 -5.74 19.78 4.19
C PRO A 643 -5.16 19.33 5.54
N ARG A 644 -3.90 18.90 5.55
CA ARG A 644 -3.27 18.32 6.74
C ARG A 644 -1.84 18.79 6.91
N TRP A 645 -1.45 19.09 8.15
CA TRP A 645 -0.09 19.43 8.52
C TRP A 645 0.40 18.50 9.63
N LEU A 646 1.46 17.75 9.36
CA LEU A 646 2.19 16.93 10.32
C LEU A 646 3.47 17.68 10.72
N SER A 647 3.72 17.84 12.01
CA SER A 647 4.96 18.42 12.53
C SER A 647 5.54 17.49 13.57
N THR A 648 6.70 16.92 13.30
CA THR A 648 7.35 15.91 14.13
C THR A 648 8.69 16.42 14.64
N LEU A 649 8.89 16.40 15.95
CA LEU A 649 10.17 16.63 16.59
C LEU A 649 10.69 15.31 17.16
N ARG A 650 11.82 14.85 16.65
CA ARG A 650 12.46 13.61 17.08
C ARG A 650 13.88 13.89 17.58
N TYR A 651 14.24 13.26 18.69
CA TYR A 651 15.59 13.29 19.23
C TYR A 651 16.16 11.87 19.41
N ASP A 652 17.29 11.59 18.75
CA ASP A 652 18.01 10.33 18.85
C ASP A 652 18.94 10.34 20.07
N LEU A 653 18.50 9.69 21.16
CA LEU A 653 19.22 9.61 22.42
C LEU A 653 20.51 8.78 22.29
N ILE A 654 20.41 7.61 21.65
CA ILE A 654 21.53 6.67 21.43
C ILE A 654 21.43 6.14 20.02
N ARG A 655 22.32 6.55 19.11
CA ARG A 655 22.35 6.08 17.72
C ARG A 655 23.07 4.73 17.60
N ASP A 656 24.25 4.62 18.21
CA ASP A 656 25.05 3.38 18.20
C ASP A 656 25.64 3.11 19.59
N GLY A 657 25.04 2.18 20.31
CA GLY A 657 25.41 1.78 21.65
C GLY A 657 25.64 0.28 21.79
N LYS A 658 26.41 -0.11 22.80
CA LYS A 658 26.75 -1.52 23.03
C LYS A 658 25.56 -2.38 23.49
N VAL A 659 24.64 -1.79 24.24
CA VAL A 659 23.45 -2.47 24.81
C VAL A 659 22.18 -1.89 24.22
N LEU A 660 22.03 -0.57 24.23
CA LEU A 660 20.93 0.15 23.60
C LEU A 660 21.40 0.75 22.28
N ASN A 661 20.57 0.67 21.25
CA ASN A 661 20.85 1.19 19.93
C ASN A 661 19.58 1.78 19.32
N ASN A 662 19.69 2.71 18.38
CA ASN A 662 18.54 3.35 17.75
C ASN A 662 17.48 3.84 18.77
N THR A 663 17.94 4.38 19.91
CA THR A 663 17.04 4.86 20.96
C THR A 663 16.61 6.28 20.67
N TYR A 664 15.32 6.50 20.57
CA TYR A 664 14.75 7.80 20.25
C TYR A 664 13.50 8.12 21.07
N ILE A 665 13.17 9.39 21.12
CA ILE A 665 11.88 9.93 21.54
C ILE A 665 11.37 10.87 20.45
N SER A 666 10.05 10.92 20.26
CA SER A 666 9.42 11.75 19.24
C SER A 666 8.08 12.29 19.72
N ALA A 667 7.80 13.54 19.36
CA ALA A 667 6.49 14.17 19.52
C ALA A 667 6.00 14.65 18.16
N GLN A 668 4.74 14.38 17.85
CA GLN A 668 4.12 14.75 16.58
C GLN A 668 2.80 15.48 16.84
N MET A 669 2.65 16.63 16.20
CA MET A 669 1.39 17.32 16.02
C MET A 669 0.79 16.92 14.68
N ASP A 670 -0.46 16.48 14.68
CA ASP A 670 -1.24 16.15 13.50
C ASP A 670 -2.43 17.11 13.42
N TRP A 671 -2.30 18.13 12.59
CA TRP A 671 -3.34 19.14 12.38
C TRP A 671 -4.11 18.86 11.09
N ASN A 672 -5.34 18.45 11.25
CA ASN A 672 -6.32 18.33 10.18
C ASN A 672 -7.17 19.62 10.16
N PHE A 673 -7.14 20.33 9.03
CA PHE A 673 -7.91 21.57 8.87
C PHE A 673 -9.39 21.26 8.68
N ALA A 674 -10.25 22.28 8.80
CA ALA A 674 -11.66 22.11 8.51
C ALA A 674 -11.86 21.80 7.01
N GLN A 675 -12.79 20.89 6.72
CA GLN A 675 -13.23 20.62 5.36
C GLN A 675 -14.62 21.18 5.11
N ASN A 676 -14.65 22.31 4.40
CA ASN A 676 -15.88 23.01 4.02
C ASN A 676 -16.18 22.92 2.52
N ARG A 677 -15.28 22.32 1.73
CA ARG A 677 -15.45 22.10 0.29
C ARG A 677 -16.06 20.73 0.07
N ILE A 678 -17.37 20.67 0.18
CA ILE A 678 -18.16 19.43 0.21
C ILE A 678 -19.09 19.33 -0.99
N TYR A 679 -19.48 18.14 -1.36
CA TYR A 679 -20.57 17.86 -2.27
C TYR A 679 -21.90 17.89 -1.49
N ALA A 680 -22.55 19.04 -1.46
CA ALA A 680 -23.77 19.24 -0.67
C ALA A 680 -25.06 18.78 -1.36
N ALA A 681 -25.02 18.56 -2.68
CA ALA A 681 -26.20 18.18 -3.47
C ALA A 681 -26.85 16.89 -2.91
N GLY A 682 -28.17 16.92 -2.80
CA GLY A 682 -28.97 15.85 -2.23
C GLY A 682 -28.73 15.53 -0.75
N GLY A 683 -27.89 16.33 -0.05
CA GLY A 683 -27.44 16.02 1.30
C GLY A 683 -26.42 14.88 1.38
N THR A 684 -25.64 14.69 0.30
CA THR A 684 -24.64 13.61 0.20
C THR A 684 -23.53 13.75 1.25
N GLU A 685 -23.10 14.99 1.53
CA GLU A 685 -21.94 15.24 2.39
C GLU A 685 -22.15 16.44 3.31
N THR A 686 -21.53 16.42 4.49
CA THR A 686 -21.53 17.52 5.46
C THR A 686 -20.11 18.03 5.73
N ALA A 687 -19.98 19.32 6.08
CA ALA A 687 -18.70 19.89 6.49
C ALA A 687 -18.15 19.23 7.76
N THR A 688 -16.84 19.30 7.95
CA THR A 688 -16.17 18.71 9.11
C THR A 688 -15.26 19.75 9.77
N PRO A 689 -15.39 19.99 11.07
CA PRO A 689 -14.49 20.87 11.82
C PRO A 689 -13.03 20.38 11.78
N GLY A 690 -12.10 21.32 11.85
CA GLY A 690 -10.67 20.98 12.01
C GLY A 690 -10.37 20.50 13.43
N TYR A 691 -9.29 19.70 13.56
CA TYR A 691 -8.81 19.19 14.84
C TYR A 691 -7.29 19.02 14.87
N ILE A 692 -6.73 18.95 16.06
CA ILE A 692 -5.31 18.73 16.28
C ILE A 692 -5.15 17.53 17.23
N LEU A 693 -4.30 16.58 16.83
CA LEU A 693 -3.90 15.45 17.66
C LEU A 693 -2.45 15.60 18.08
N LEU A 694 -2.13 15.28 19.31
CA LEU A 694 -0.76 15.18 19.82
C LEU A 694 -0.41 13.71 20.01
N ASN A 695 0.67 13.27 19.35
CA ASN A 695 1.16 11.90 19.41
C ASN A 695 2.58 11.88 19.97
N LEU A 696 2.91 10.90 20.81
CA LEU A 696 4.26 10.67 21.31
C LEU A 696 4.71 9.26 20.94
N SER A 697 5.99 9.09 20.67
CA SER A 697 6.59 7.78 20.49
C SER A 697 8.00 7.69 21.04
N ALA A 698 8.40 6.48 21.43
CA ALA A 698 9.76 6.15 21.82
C ALA A 698 10.10 4.75 21.34
N GLY A 699 11.36 4.54 20.98
CA GLY A 699 11.82 3.24 20.53
C GLY A 699 13.26 2.96 20.91
N THR A 700 13.60 1.67 21.04
CA THR A 700 14.98 1.23 21.28
C THR A 700 15.21 -0.20 20.79
N ASP A 701 16.40 -0.46 20.29
CA ASP A 701 16.90 -1.78 20.00
C ASP A 701 17.84 -2.24 21.13
N PHE A 702 17.67 -3.46 21.61
CA PHE A 702 18.57 -4.11 22.57
C PHE A 702 19.58 -4.97 21.82
N ARG A 703 20.86 -4.74 22.09
CA ARG A 703 21.97 -5.50 21.52
C ARG A 703 22.60 -6.46 22.53
N LEU A 704 22.93 -7.65 22.08
CA LEU A 704 23.72 -8.63 22.79
C LEU A 704 24.84 -9.12 21.86
N LYS A 705 26.11 -8.96 22.27
CA LYS A 705 27.30 -9.35 21.46
C LYS A 705 27.25 -8.75 20.05
N GLY A 706 26.84 -7.47 19.93
CA GLY A 706 26.78 -6.75 18.66
C GLY A 706 25.57 -7.08 17.76
N LYS A 707 24.67 -7.97 18.18
CA LYS A 707 23.44 -8.32 17.42
C LYS A 707 22.22 -7.76 18.13
N THR A 708 21.28 -7.20 17.37
CA THR A 708 19.95 -6.81 17.89
C THR A 708 19.15 -8.06 18.22
N VAL A 709 18.82 -8.24 19.51
CA VAL A 709 18.04 -9.39 20.01
C VAL A 709 16.61 -9.02 20.36
N ALA A 710 16.33 -7.75 20.62
CA ALA A 710 14.98 -7.26 20.87
C ALA A 710 14.83 -5.82 20.38
N SER A 711 13.59 -5.41 20.06
CA SER A 711 13.18 -4.03 19.80
C SER A 711 11.93 -3.74 20.60
N LEU A 712 11.89 -2.57 21.27
CA LEU A 712 10.73 -2.11 22.05
C LEU A 712 10.27 -0.76 21.49
N TYR A 713 8.96 -0.62 21.29
CA TYR A 713 8.32 0.63 20.89
C TYR A 713 7.21 0.97 21.87
N LEU A 714 7.11 2.23 22.21
CA LEU A 714 6.06 2.83 23.04
C LEU A 714 5.42 3.96 22.25
N THR A 715 4.10 4.03 22.26
CA THR A 715 3.33 5.05 21.55
C THR A 715 2.23 5.61 22.43
N ALA A 716 1.87 6.86 22.20
CA ALA A 716 0.69 7.50 22.77
C ALA A 716 0.03 8.33 21.66
N ASP A 717 -1.01 7.79 21.05
CA ASP A 717 -1.77 8.49 20.01
C ASP A 717 -2.92 9.27 20.66
N ASN A 718 -3.24 10.45 20.09
CA ASN A 718 -4.25 11.37 20.64
C ASN A 718 -4.10 11.56 22.15
N LEU A 719 -2.90 11.92 22.60
CA LEU A 719 -2.53 12.02 24.03
C LEU A 719 -3.49 12.91 24.83
N LEU A 720 -4.01 13.97 24.21
CA LEU A 720 -4.90 14.94 24.83
C LEU A 720 -6.36 14.51 24.87
N ASP A 721 -6.67 13.32 24.32
CA ASP A 721 -8.04 12.76 24.21
C ASP A 721 -9.00 13.70 23.44
N THR A 722 -8.48 14.33 22.39
CA THR A 722 -9.25 15.23 21.54
C THR A 722 -10.41 14.49 20.90
N VAL A 723 -11.61 15.04 21.03
CA VAL A 723 -12.81 14.56 20.34
C VAL A 723 -12.80 15.04 18.90
N TYR A 724 -12.87 14.13 17.93
CA TYR A 724 -12.83 14.49 16.53
C TYR A 724 -13.57 13.48 15.64
N GLN A 725 -14.00 13.98 14.48
CA GLN A 725 -14.47 13.14 13.36
C GLN A 725 -13.52 13.36 12.17
N SER A 726 -12.97 12.28 11.62
CA SER A 726 -12.26 12.35 10.34
C SER A 726 -13.27 12.62 9.22
N HIS A 727 -12.94 13.51 8.28
CA HIS A 727 -13.83 13.83 7.17
C HIS A 727 -14.20 12.60 6.32
N LEU A 728 -13.30 11.64 6.21
CA LEU A 728 -13.49 10.39 5.46
C LEU A 728 -14.00 9.21 6.31
N SER A 729 -14.33 9.43 7.60
CA SER A 729 -15.00 8.42 8.41
C SER A 729 -16.45 8.25 7.94
N ARG A 730 -16.85 7.03 7.63
CA ARG A 730 -18.24 6.73 7.25
C ARG A 730 -19.17 6.80 8.46
N LEU A 731 -18.66 6.52 9.66
CA LEU A 731 -19.40 6.63 10.91
C LEU A 731 -19.84 8.06 11.25
N LYS A 732 -19.29 9.07 10.56
CA LYS A 732 -19.74 10.45 10.64
C LYS A 732 -21.20 10.64 10.20
N TYR A 733 -21.73 9.71 9.41
CA TYR A 733 -23.10 9.78 8.86
C TYR A 733 -24.10 8.90 9.62
N ALA A 734 -23.69 8.28 10.72
CA ALA A 734 -24.59 7.55 11.62
C ALA A 734 -25.62 8.49 12.31
N ALA A 735 -26.45 7.94 13.18
CA ALA A 735 -27.56 8.65 13.80
C ALA A 735 -27.17 9.97 14.50
N VAL A 736 -28.10 10.92 14.48
CA VAL A 736 -27.95 12.21 15.17
C VAL A 736 -28.17 11.99 16.67
N ASN A 737 -27.28 12.57 17.49
CA ASN A 737 -27.46 12.58 18.94
C ASN A 737 -28.64 13.48 19.32
N PRO A 738 -29.73 12.94 19.91
CA PRO A 738 -30.95 13.70 20.18
C PRO A 738 -30.76 14.83 21.19
N LEU A 739 -29.73 14.76 22.05
CA LEU A 739 -29.50 15.76 23.10
C LEU A 739 -28.76 17.01 22.59
N ASN A 740 -27.86 16.87 21.62
CA ASN A 740 -27.00 17.98 21.17
C ASN A 740 -27.04 18.26 19.67
N GLY A 741 -27.78 17.44 18.91
CA GLY A 741 -27.94 17.60 17.46
C GLY A 741 -26.69 17.26 16.63
N VAL A 742 -25.65 16.68 17.23
CA VAL A 742 -24.42 16.29 16.51
C VAL A 742 -24.64 14.96 15.82
N GLN A 743 -24.36 14.91 14.50
CA GLN A 743 -24.48 13.71 13.70
C GLN A 743 -23.25 12.81 13.83
N GLY A 744 -23.48 11.50 13.87
CA GLY A 744 -22.49 10.45 13.69
C GLY A 744 -21.72 10.08 14.96
N VAL A 745 -20.75 9.20 14.78
CA VAL A 745 -19.89 8.63 15.81
C VAL A 745 -18.48 9.21 15.68
N PHE A 746 -17.85 9.51 16.83
CA PHE A 746 -16.50 10.09 16.86
C PHE A 746 -15.43 9.01 16.75
N ASN A 747 -14.27 9.42 16.22
CA ASN A 747 -13.09 8.58 16.06
C ASN A 747 -12.47 8.20 17.43
N PRO A 748 -11.61 7.16 17.49
CA PRO A 748 -10.98 6.72 18.74
C PRO A 748 -10.28 7.84 19.50
N GLY A 749 -10.46 7.87 20.82
CA GLY A 749 -9.78 8.77 21.74
C GLY A 749 -8.33 8.34 22.02
N ARG A 750 -7.80 8.73 23.19
CA ARG A 750 -6.41 8.42 23.59
C ARG A 750 -6.10 6.94 23.53
N ASN A 751 -4.93 6.61 22.93
CA ASN A 751 -4.45 5.25 22.80
C ASN A 751 -2.98 5.14 23.22
N LEU A 752 -2.68 4.29 24.21
CA LEU A 752 -1.32 3.97 24.63
C LEU A 752 -0.96 2.60 24.08
N GLY A 753 0.15 2.52 23.35
CA GLY A 753 0.62 1.31 22.70
C GLY A 753 1.98 0.86 23.21
N ILE A 754 2.18 -0.44 23.28
CA ILE A 754 3.47 -1.09 23.52
C ILE A 754 3.65 -2.23 22.52
N LYS A 755 4.81 -2.29 21.87
CA LYS A 755 5.17 -3.37 20.94
C LYS A 755 6.57 -3.87 21.24
N LEU A 756 6.70 -5.19 21.45
CA LEU A 756 7.97 -5.89 21.69
C LEU A 756 8.23 -6.86 20.55
N ILE A 757 9.43 -6.83 19.99
CA ILE A 757 9.88 -7.76 18.94
C ILE A 757 11.17 -8.43 19.40
N LEU A 758 11.17 -9.74 19.47
CA LEU A 758 12.33 -10.58 19.79
C LEU A 758 12.91 -11.17 18.52
N LYS A 759 14.24 -11.31 18.46
CA LYS A 759 15.00 -11.79 17.27
C LYS A 759 16.08 -12.78 17.69
N TRP A 760 16.11 -13.95 17.02
CA TRP A 760 17.11 -15.03 17.24
C TRP A 760 17.86 -15.40 15.98
#